data_16fe5a73ff49f500d1236c9267c98547
#
_entry.id   16fe5a73ff49f500d1236c9267c98547
#
_cell.length_a   1.000
_cell.length_b   1.000
_cell.length_c   1.000
_cell.angle_alpha   90.00
_cell.angle_beta   90.00
_cell.angle_gamma   90.00
#
_symmetry.space_group_name_H-M   'P 1'
#
loop_
_entity.id
_entity.type
_entity.pdbx_description
1 polymer ?
#
loop_
_entity_poly.entity_id
_entity_poly.type
_entity_poly.pdbx_seq_one_letter_code
_entity_poly.pdbx_strand_id
1 'polypeptide(L)'
;VAQALIGTAAFAAETAKDESAPTLDAVVVTAAPVSPLTFELDPKLPRQPVPASDGADYLKTVPGFAAIRNGGTNGDPVLRGMFGSRLNLLTNDGSMPGACPARMDNPLSYVSPETYDRVIVVKGPQTVLWGPGASAGTVRFVRRTEPFERPGLRIGGSLLAGAYGRNDQRLDASAGDASMYGRLSANRSEADDYDDGDGHRVPSSWRKWNADAAFGWTPDADTLLELAAGAGDGEARYAGRGMDGSQFKRESYSARFEKKRLGGALDAVEASAYYNYADHVMDNYSLRDPNPMSAMPMPMAANVDRLTVGGRAAATWRWTAFELTAGVDGYESRHRERSGMGRETYRAQPWSGDARFSNAGLFAEASWRANAENRVVYGARVDRARARDERAATGMMAMPNPTFGQTRRETLPSGFVRYEREYAGGRSGWYAGLGHVERMPDYWELFSPNLGPAGASNAFAGVAPEKTTQLDLGFQYKSERVDAWVSAYAGRIGDYILFDYAPGGMMGPTSRARNVDADIRGAEIGADWRPVAHWKLGATLAYAWGENRSDGRPLPQMPPLETRLSLSYDDRRWSFGALLRAAARQDRVAVGQGNVVGQDIGRNPGFAVFSFNGGYRFNDRLRVSAGIDNLFDRNYSEHLNLAGSADFGYPADPVRINEPGRSAWLKLDLAY
;
A
#
# COMPACT_ATOMS: atom_id res chain seq x y z
N VAL A 1 23.27 -19.80 -21.88
CA VAL A 1 24.53 -19.06 -22.08
C VAL A 1 24.84 -18.30 -20.82
N ALA A 2 25.41 -19.01 -19.82
CA ALA A 2 25.94 -18.37 -18.60
C ALA A 2 27.03 -19.31 -18.04
N GLN A 3 28.15 -19.34 -18.69
CA GLN A 3 29.40 -19.91 -18.20
C GLN A 3 30.52 -19.06 -18.77
N ALA A 4 31.12 -18.25 -17.95
CA ALA A 4 32.49 -17.74 -17.96
C ALA A 4 32.50 -16.36 -17.27
N LEU A 5 33.00 -16.36 -16.04
CA LEU A 5 33.85 -15.33 -15.45
C LEU A 5 33.99 -15.62 -13.94
N ILE A 6 34.75 -16.66 -13.62
CA ILE A 6 35.39 -16.79 -12.31
C ILE A 6 36.88 -16.66 -12.55
N GLY A 7 37.37 -15.45 -12.47
CA GLY A 7 38.79 -15.14 -12.38
C GLY A 7 39.14 -14.93 -10.91
N THR A 8 39.95 -15.82 -10.36
CA THR A 8 40.45 -15.79 -8.98
C THR A 8 41.37 -14.59 -8.77
N ALA A 9 40.91 -13.62 -7.97
CA ALA A 9 41.80 -12.65 -7.32
C ALA A 9 41.84 -12.99 -5.82
N ALA A 10 42.95 -13.63 -5.42
CA ALA A 10 43.29 -13.81 -4.03
C ALA A 10 43.82 -12.48 -3.49
N PHE A 11 43.05 -11.81 -2.64
CA PHE A 11 43.52 -10.72 -1.80
C PHE A 11 43.60 -11.19 -0.34
N ALA A 12 44.81 -11.03 0.22
CA ALA A 12 45.08 -11.28 1.62
C ALA A 12 44.18 -10.39 2.50
N ALA A 13 43.38 -11.01 3.33
CA ALA A 13 42.53 -10.32 4.30
C ALA A 13 43.34 -10.03 5.57
N GLU A 14 43.70 -8.78 5.74
CA GLU A 14 44.10 -8.24 7.04
C GLU A 14 42.82 -7.91 7.81
N THR A 15 42.65 -8.52 8.99
CA THR A 15 41.44 -8.42 9.82
C THR A 15 41.39 -7.05 10.51
N ALA A 16 40.80 -6.05 9.85
CA ALA A 16 40.24 -4.89 10.52
C ALA A 16 38.76 -5.20 10.83
N LYS A 17 38.32 -5.04 12.07
CA LYS A 17 36.92 -5.12 12.45
C LYS A 17 36.15 -4.07 11.66
N ASP A 18 35.34 -4.51 10.71
CA ASP A 18 34.48 -3.68 9.88
C ASP A 18 33.17 -3.42 10.66
N GLU A 19 33.00 -2.23 11.21
CA GLU A 19 31.78 -1.79 11.90
C GLU A 19 30.60 -1.50 10.95
N SER A 20 30.76 -1.68 9.64
CA SER A 20 29.77 -1.31 8.61
C SER A 20 29.12 -2.48 7.86
N ALA A 21 29.38 -3.73 8.22
CA ALA A 21 28.66 -4.87 7.63
C ALA A 21 27.18 -4.82 8.08
N PRO A 22 26.21 -5.05 7.17
CA PRO A 22 24.81 -5.11 7.56
C PRO A 22 24.62 -6.25 8.54
N THR A 23 24.45 -5.94 9.81
CA THR A 23 24.06 -6.93 10.82
C THR A 23 22.62 -7.32 10.58
N LEU A 24 22.32 -8.61 10.54
CA LEU A 24 20.94 -9.09 10.54
C LEU A 24 20.32 -8.77 11.91
N ASP A 25 19.61 -7.65 11.98
CA ASP A 25 18.84 -7.27 13.16
C ASP A 25 17.74 -8.27 13.46
N ALA A 26 17.28 -8.27 14.71
CA ALA A 26 16.46 -9.30 15.31
C ALA A 26 15.15 -9.63 14.58
N VAL A 27 14.77 -10.89 14.60
CA VAL A 27 13.44 -11.48 14.82
C VAL A 27 12.29 -11.10 13.89
N VAL A 28 11.44 -12.11 13.63
CA VAL A 28 10.11 -11.94 13.05
C VAL A 28 9.32 -10.86 13.79
N VAL A 29 8.96 -9.80 13.08
CA VAL A 29 8.20 -8.67 13.66
C VAL A 29 6.75 -9.08 13.81
N THR A 30 6.29 -9.20 15.05
CA THR A 30 4.91 -9.52 15.39
C THR A 30 4.08 -8.29 15.80
N ALA A 31 4.74 -7.17 16.12
CA ALA A 31 4.09 -5.93 16.55
C ALA A 31 4.60 -4.72 15.74
N ALA A 32 3.70 -3.77 15.49
CA ALA A 32 4.07 -2.51 14.84
C ALA A 32 4.88 -1.60 15.77
N PRO A 33 5.75 -0.72 15.24
CA PRO A 33 6.48 0.27 16.03
C PRO A 33 5.55 1.20 16.80
N VAL A 34 6.03 1.70 17.91
CA VAL A 34 5.26 2.55 18.82
C VAL A 34 5.28 3.99 18.35
N SER A 35 4.25 4.41 17.63
CA SER A 35 4.00 5.82 17.32
C SER A 35 2.52 6.03 17.00
N PRO A 36 1.87 7.07 17.55
CA PRO A 36 0.45 7.29 17.32
C PRO A 36 0.13 7.91 15.94
N LEU A 37 1.05 8.63 15.32
CA LEU A 37 0.83 9.37 14.08
C LEU A 37 1.59 8.80 12.89
N THR A 38 2.89 8.59 13.06
CA THR A 38 3.77 8.17 11.98
C THR A 38 4.37 6.81 12.32
N PHE A 39 4.24 5.85 11.41
CA PHE A 39 4.86 4.53 11.51
C PHE A 39 6.01 4.46 10.51
N GLU A 40 7.18 4.08 10.96
CA GLU A 40 8.30 3.71 10.10
C GLU A 40 8.59 2.23 10.27
N LEU A 41 8.59 1.49 9.17
CA LEU A 41 8.74 0.05 9.15
C LEU A 41 9.92 -0.33 8.26
N ASP A 42 10.71 -1.31 8.67
CA ASP A 42 11.65 -2.00 7.79
C ASP A 42 10.92 -3.18 7.14
N PRO A 43 10.69 -3.15 5.81
CA PRO A 43 9.98 -4.22 5.13
C PRO A 43 10.83 -5.47 4.88
N LYS A 44 12.14 -5.41 5.11
CA LYS A 44 13.06 -6.55 4.95
C LYS A 44 13.04 -7.48 6.15
N LEU A 45 12.60 -6.98 7.32
CA LEU A 45 12.44 -7.83 8.51
C LEU A 45 11.31 -8.84 8.31
N PRO A 46 11.53 -10.11 8.65
CA PRO A 46 10.48 -11.12 8.60
C PRO A 46 9.28 -10.74 9.46
N ARG A 47 8.08 -10.99 8.96
CA ARG A 47 6.82 -10.68 9.66
C ARG A 47 5.96 -11.92 9.82
N GLN A 48 5.10 -11.90 10.84
CA GLN A 48 4.10 -12.92 11.06
C GLN A 48 2.72 -12.27 11.35
N PRO A 49 1.62 -12.76 10.74
CA PRO A 49 1.62 -13.79 9.68
C PRO A 49 2.51 -13.38 8.51
N VAL A 50 3.03 -14.34 7.74
CA VAL A 50 3.87 -14.04 6.57
C VAL A 50 2.98 -13.41 5.49
N PRO A 51 3.16 -12.12 5.17
CA PRO A 51 2.32 -11.46 4.19
C PRO A 51 2.52 -12.04 2.80
N ALA A 52 1.51 -11.90 1.94
CA ALA A 52 1.71 -12.08 0.50
C ALA A 52 2.74 -11.07 -0.01
N SER A 53 3.35 -11.36 -1.17
CA SER A 53 4.30 -10.43 -1.80
C SER A 53 3.56 -9.25 -2.43
N ASP A 54 2.76 -8.55 -1.66
CA ASP A 54 2.10 -7.30 -2.03
C ASP A 54 2.09 -6.30 -0.86
N GLY A 55 1.96 -5.01 -1.20
CA GLY A 55 2.02 -3.96 -0.19
C GLY A 55 0.80 -3.91 0.72
N ALA A 56 -0.38 -4.35 0.28
CA ALA A 56 -1.60 -4.27 1.08
C ALA A 56 -1.58 -5.28 2.23
N ASP A 57 -1.20 -6.52 1.94
CA ASP A 57 -1.09 -7.55 2.97
C ASP A 57 0.02 -7.23 3.98
N TYR A 58 1.12 -6.62 3.48
CA TYR A 58 2.17 -6.08 4.35
C TYR A 58 1.65 -4.97 5.29
N LEU A 59 0.86 -4.01 4.75
CA LEU A 59 0.29 -2.91 5.54
C LEU A 59 -0.71 -3.39 6.61
N LYS A 60 -1.37 -4.53 6.43
CA LYS A 60 -2.24 -5.13 7.46
C LYS A 60 -1.52 -5.37 8.80
N THR A 61 -0.20 -5.39 8.82
CA THR A 61 0.58 -5.48 10.08
C THR A 61 0.58 -4.18 10.89
N VAL A 62 0.14 -3.06 10.30
CA VAL A 62 0.01 -1.75 10.97
C VAL A 62 -1.42 -1.61 11.51
N PRO A 63 -1.63 -1.28 12.78
CA PRO A 63 -2.96 -1.07 13.34
C PRO A 63 -3.78 -0.06 12.54
N GLY A 64 -5.06 -0.36 12.30
CA GLY A 64 -5.99 0.44 11.51
C GLY A 64 -5.97 0.15 10.02
N PHE A 65 -5.01 -0.66 9.50
CA PHE A 65 -5.07 -1.17 8.14
C PHE A 65 -5.82 -2.48 8.05
N ALA A 66 -6.58 -2.61 6.97
CA ALA A 66 -7.20 -3.82 6.47
C ALA A 66 -6.93 -3.91 4.95
N ALA A 67 -7.38 -4.96 4.29
CA ALA A 67 -7.30 -5.09 2.84
C ALA A 67 -8.58 -5.71 2.28
N ILE A 68 -9.00 -5.25 1.10
CA ILE A 68 -10.03 -5.92 0.32
C ILE A 68 -9.32 -6.97 -0.53
N ARG A 69 -9.60 -8.24 -0.27
CA ARG A 69 -8.96 -9.37 -0.98
C ARG A 69 -9.92 -10.05 -1.94
N ASN A 70 -9.37 -10.46 -3.09
CA ASN A 70 -10.07 -11.21 -4.13
C ASN A 70 -9.34 -12.51 -4.52
N GLY A 71 -8.22 -12.81 -3.88
CA GLY A 71 -7.36 -13.97 -4.09
C GLY A 71 -6.17 -13.97 -3.13
N GLY A 72 -5.06 -14.61 -3.52
CA GLY A 72 -3.86 -14.78 -2.70
C GLY A 72 -2.97 -13.54 -2.63
N THR A 73 -3.06 -12.62 -3.58
CA THR A 73 -2.23 -11.42 -3.69
C THR A 73 -3.04 -10.24 -4.25
N ASN A 74 -2.39 -9.07 -4.40
CA ASN A 74 -2.96 -7.85 -4.97
C ASN A 74 -4.20 -7.33 -4.21
N GLY A 75 -4.23 -7.50 -2.89
CA GLY A 75 -5.23 -6.89 -2.03
C GLY A 75 -5.21 -5.36 -2.13
N ASP A 76 -6.34 -4.72 -1.93
CA ASP A 76 -6.45 -3.27 -1.93
C ASP A 76 -6.39 -2.73 -0.50
N PRO A 77 -5.46 -1.83 -0.15
CA PRO A 77 -5.30 -1.36 1.21
C PRO A 77 -6.44 -0.44 1.63
N VAL A 78 -6.87 -0.62 2.87
CA VAL A 78 -7.89 0.18 3.52
C VAL A 78 -7.34 0.68 4.84
N LEU A 79 -7.32 1.99 5.09
CA LEU A 79 -6.93 2.57 6.37
C LEU A 79 -8.14 3.21 7.03
N ARG A 80 -8.48 2.77 8.26
CA ARG A 80 -9.60 3.33 9.03
C ARG A 80 -10.94 3.26 8.29
N GLY A 81 -11.15 2.24 7.45
CA GLY A 81 -12.32 2.10 6.59
C GLY A 81 -12.28 2.95 5.31
N MET A 82 -11.23 3.73 5.10
CA MET A 82 -11.06 4.56 3.90
C MET A 82 -10.20 3.86 2.86
N PHE A 83 -10.66 3.88 1.62
CA PHE A 83 -10.21 3.10 0.48
C PHE A 83 -9.82 4.00 -0.69
N GLY A 84 -9.03 3.47 -1.63
CA GLY A 84 -8.75 4.09 -2.92
C GLY A 84 -7.80 5.28 -2.82
N SER A 85 -8.06 6.32 -3.56
CA SER A 85 -7.25 7.54 -3.58
C SER A 85 -7.38 8.42 -2.32
N ARG A 86 -8.15 7.97 -1.31
CA ARG A 86 -8.09 8.52 0.05
C ARG A 86 -6.77 8.19 0.74
N LEU A 87 -6.07 7.13 0.26
CA LEU A 87 -4.69 6.80 0.62
C LEU A 87 -3.75 7.28 -0.47
N ASN A 88 -2.77 8.12 -0.12
CA ASN A 88 -1.70 8.47 -1.03
C ASN A 88 -0.59 7.40 -0.94
N LEU A 89 -0.38 6.68 -2.03
CA LEU A 89 0.59 5.57 -2.10
C LEU A 89 1.73 5.96 -3.03
N LEU A 90 2.94 6.11 -2.48
CA LEU A 90 4.11 6.59 -3.20
C LEU A 90 5.25 5.58 -3.16
N THR A 91 5.94 5.43 -4.29
CA THR A 91 7.16 4.64 -4.41
C THR A 91 8.31 5.55 -4.82
N ASN A 92 9.33 5.70 -3.95
CA ASN A 92 10.40 6.68 -4.13
C ASN A 92 9.85 8.09 -4.49
N ASP A 93 8.77 8.48 -3.78
CA ASP A 93 8.05 9.76 -3.94
C ASP A 93 7.33 9.96 -5.29
N GLY A 94 7.26 8.92 -6.11
CA GLY A 94 6.49 8.89 -7.36
C GLY A 94 5.15 8.16 -7.21
N SER A 95 4.14 8.59 -7.96
CA SER A 95 2.84 7.92 -8.04
C SER A 95 2.84 6.84 -9.12
N MET A 96 2.32 5.66 -8.79
CA MET A 96 2.10 4.54 -9.72
C MET A 96 0.67 4.04 -9.58
N PRO A 97 -0.31 4.73 -10.16
CA PRO A 97 -1.69 4.23 -10.14
C PRO A 97 -1.81 3.00 -11.04
N GLY A 98 -2.68 2.06 -10.65
CA GLY A 98 -3.06 0.94 -11.48
C GLY A 98 -3.88 1.35 -12.70
N ALA A 99 -4.08 0.44 -13.65
CA ALA A 99 -4.75 0.69 -14.93
C ALA A 99 -6.15 0.05 -15.02
N CYS A 100 -6.44 -1.05 -14.31
CA CYS A 100 -7.69 -1.80 -14.43
C CYS A 100 -8.92 -0.99 -13.97
N PRO A 101 -9.98 -0.86 -14.79
CA PRO A 101 -11.23 -0.21 -14.38
C PRO A 101 -11.90 -0.84 -13.15
N ALA A 102 -11.74 -2.15 -12.95
CA ALA A 102 -12.22 -2.87 -11.78
C ALA A 102 -11.20 -2.92 -10.62
N ARG A 103 -10.08 -2.20 -10.74
CA ARG A 103 -9.02 -2.08 -9.74
C ARG A 103 -8.41 -3.44 -9.31
N MET A 104 -8.24 -4.36 -10.26
CA MET A 104 -7.58 -5.64 -10.01
C MET A 104 -6.07 -5.49 -9.81
N ASP A 105 -5.51 -4.38 -10.28
CA ASP A 105 -4.11 -3.98 -10.23
C ASP A 105 -3.95 -2.67 -9.46
N ASN A 106 -4.39 -2.62 -8.21
CA ASN A 106 -4.15 -1.43 -7.38
C ASN A 106 -2.65 -1.06 -7.33
N PRO A 107 -2.26 0.17 -6.91
CA PRO A 107 -0.86 0.61 -6.92
C PRO A 107 0.12 -0.35 -6.27
N LEU A 108 -0.30 -1.09 -5.23
CA LEU A 108 0.56 -2.01 -4.48
C LEU A 108 0.74 -3.37 -5.17
N SER A 109 0.01 -3.67 -6.23
CA SER A 109 0.22 -4.87 -7.05
C SER A 109 1.58 -4.87 -7.77
N TYR A 110 2.12 -3.68 -8.02
CA TYR A 110 3.40 -3.43 -8.69
C TYR A 110 4.57 -3.26 -7.72
N VAL A 111 4.32 -3.34 -6.41
CA VAL A 111 5.30 -3.11 -5.36
C VAL A 111 5.55 -4.42 -4.61
N SER A 112 6.82 -4.76 -4.45
CA SER A 112 7.26 -5.76 -3.49
C SER A 112 7.90 -5.03 -2.31
N PRO A 113 7.25 -4.97 -1.14
CA PRO A 113 7.73 -4.17 -0.01
C PRO A 113 9.18 -4.47 0.37
N GLU A 114 9.60 -5.73 0.31
CA GLU A 114 10.93 -6.20 0.69
C GLU A 114 12.07 -5.65 -0.19
N THR A 115 11.75 -5.01 -1.34
CA THR A 115 12.74 -4.33 -2.19
C THR A 115 12.99 -2.88 -1.78
N TYR A 116 12.28 -2.40 -0.76
CA TYR A 116 12.45 -1.07 -0.17
C TYR A 116 13.11 -1.16 1.20
N ASP A 117 13.69 -0.06 1.67
CA ASP A 117 14.38 0.00 2.96
C ASP A 117 13.51 0.53 4.08
N ARG A 118 12.47 1.30 3.71
CA ARG A 118 11.49 1.86 4.66
C ARG A 118 10.11 1.91 4.04
N VAL A 119 9.11 1.67 4.88
CA VAL A 119 7.72 2.04 4.64
C VAL A 119 7.32 3.06 5.70
N ILE A 120 6.99 4.26 5.26
CA ILE A 120 6.59 5.37 6.13
C ILE A 120 5.09 5.58 5.96
N VAL A 121 4.35 5.51 7.06
CA VAL A 121 2.90 5.74 7.10
C VAL A 121 2.63 6.96 7.95
N VAL A 122 1.99 7.98 7.38
CA VAL A 122 1.43 9.12 8.13
C VAL A 122 -0.08 8.99 8.09
N LYS A 123 -0.72 8.86 9.26
CA LYS A 123 -2.17 8.66 9.37
C LYS A 123 -2.92 9.99 9.41
N GLY A 124 -4.07 10.04 8.75
CA GLY A 124 -4.91 11.22 8.65
C GLY A 124 -4.34 12.36 7.80
N PRO A 125 -5.07 13.47 7.69
CA PRO A 125 -4.66 14.66 6.92
C PRO A 125 -3.68 15.54 7.73
N GLN A 126 -2.51 14.99 8.10
CA GLN A 126 -1.56 15.60 9.02
C GLN A 126 -0.23 15.98 8.35
N THR A 127 -0.19 16.03 7.02
CA THR A 127 0.90 16.56 6.19
C THR A 127 0.37 17.01 4.85
N VAL A 128 1.00 18.02 4.24
CA VAL A 128 0.69 18.53 2.89
C VAL A 128 1.83 18.31 1.89
N LEU A 129 2.94 17.68 2.33
CA LEU A 129 4.18 17.57 1.55
C LEU A 129 4.10 16.54 0.41
N TRP A 130 3.16 15.58 0.45
CA TRP A 130 3.24 14.37 -0.35
C TRP A 130 2.05 14.17 -1.31
N GLY A 131 1.76 15.17 -2.13
CA GLY A 131 0.72 15.09 -3.15
C GLY A 131 -0.70 15.39 -2.66
N PRO A 132 -1.69 15.37 -3.56
CA PRO A 132 -3.06 15.73 -3.25
C PRO A 132 -3.84 14.61 -2.56
N GLY A 133 -4.90 14.97 -1.81
CA GLY A 133 -6.01 14.07 -1.53
C GLY A 133 -5.81 13.01 -0.44
N ALA A 134 -4.77 13.06 0.37
CA ALA A 134 -4.45 12.07 1.41
C ALA A 134 -5.39 12.16 2.64
N SER A 135 -6.70 11.97 2.48
CA SER A 135 -7.66 12.10 3.58
C SER A 135 -7.54 10.99 4.64
N ALA A 136 -7.20 9.77 4.25
CA ALA A 136 -6.92 8.67 5.17
C ALA A 136 -5.47 8.69 5.68
N GLY A 137 -4.54 9.07 4.82
CA GLY A 137 -3.12 9.11 5.13
C GLY A 137 -2.22 8.92 3.92
N THR A 138 -0.92 8.96 4.17
CA THR A 138 0.12 8.77 3.16
C THR A 138 0.99 7.58 3.50
N VAL A 139 1.25 6.73 2.53
CA VAL A 139 2.19 5.59 2.62
C VAL A 139 3.29 5.78 1.60
N ARG A 140 4.54 5.79 2.06
CA ARG A 140 5.72 5.95 1.21
C ARG A 140 6.61 4.73 1.32
N PHE A 141 6.90 4.09 0.20
CA PHE A 141 7.92 3.06 0.06
C PHE A 141 9.20 3.73 -0.41
N VAL A 142 10.22 3.74 0.44
CA VAL A 142 11.44 4.55 0.25
C VAL A 142 12.67 3.67 0.24
N ARG A 143 13.58 3.93 -0.71
CA ARG A 143 14.94 3.41 -0.71
C ARG A 143 15.88 4.44 -0.09
N ARG A 144 16.69 3.99 0.86
CA ARG A 144 17.71 4.85 1.50
C ARG A 144 18.88 5.06 0.56
N THR A 145 19.45 6.24 0.62
CA THR A 145 20.78 6.51 0.08
C THR A 145 21.79 6.24 1.19
N GLU A 146 22.59 5.21 1.02
CA GLU A 146 23.66 4.87 1.96
C GLU A 146 24.99 4.91 1.21
N PRO A 147 25.66 6.08 1.15
CA PRO A 147 26.96 6.17 0.51
C PRO A 147 27.98 5.31 1.25
N PHE A 148 29.00 4.88 0.52
CA PHE A 148 30.11 4.14 1.09
C PHE A 148 31.18 5.13 1.54
N GLU A 149 31.72 4.96 2.74
CA GLU A 149 32.86 5.78 3.19
C GLU A 149 34.16 5.42 2.47
N ARG A 150 34.27 4.19 2.02
CA ARG A 150 35.39 3.61 1.27
C ARG A 150 34.85 2.62 0.23
N PRO A 151 35.64 2.27 -0.80
CA PRO A 151 35.22 1.25 -1.76
C PRO A 151 34.75 -0.03 -1.07
N GLY A 152 33.55 -0.49 -1.41
CA GLY A 152 32.92 -1.60 -0.73
C GLY A 152 31.80 -2.25 -1.55
N LEU A 153 31.38 -3.42 -1.08
CA LEU A 153 30.29 -4.22 -1.61
C LEU A 153 29.41 -4.69 -0.45
N ARG A 154 28.09 -4.54 -0.59
CA ARG A 154 27.09 -5.10 0.32
C ARG A 154 26.14 -5.97 -0.48
N ILE A 155 25.91 -7.19 -0.02
CA ILE A 155 24.94 -8.10 -0.62
C ILE A 155 24.04 -8.63 0.48
N GLY A 156 22.73 -8.59 0.26
CA GLY A 156 21.74 -9.18 1.13
C GLY A 156 20.72 -9.95 0.32
N GLY A 157 20.16 -10.99 0.91
CA GLY A 157 19.14 -11.78 0.24
C GLY A 157 18.33 -12.62 1.19
N SER A 158 17.21 -13.14 0.70
CA SER A 158 16.42 -14.12 1.43
C SER A 158 15.75 -15.11 0.49
N LEU A 159 15.55 -16.32 1.02
CA LEU A 159 14.77 -17.38 0.39
C LEU A 159 13.68 -17.80 1.38
N LEU A 160 12.43 -17.85 0.94
CA LEU A 160 11.31 -18.37 1.71
C LEU A 160 10.63 -19.49 0.94
N ALA A 161 10.44 -20.63 1.60
CA ALA A 161 9.59 -21.72 1.13
C ALA A 161 8.42 -21.88 2.12
N GLY A 162 7.22 -22.10 1.61
CA GLY A 162 6.03 -22.19 2.44
C GLY A 162 4.97 -23.13 1.90
N ALA A 163 3.89 -23.27 2.66
CA ALA A 163 2.71 -24.01 2.25
C ALA A 163 2.19 -23.50 0.89
N TYR A 164 1.45 -24.34 0.20
CA TYR A 164 0.83 -24.05 -1.10
C TYR A 164 1.85 -23.65 -2.16
N GLY A 165 3.00 -24.35 -2.22
CA GLY A 165 4.06 -24.10 -3.21
C GLY A 165 4.72 -22.73 -3.12
N ARG A 166 4.53 -21.99 -2.02
CA ARG A 166 5.09 -20.65 -1.87
C ARG A 166 6.60 -20.66 -1.92
N ASN A 167 7.16 -19.79 -2.77
CA ASN A 167 8.59 -19.62 -2.96
C ASN A 167 8.88 -18.13 -3.23
N ASP A 168 9.49 -17.47 -2.25
CA ASP A 168 9.89 -16.07 -2.39
C ASP A 168 11.43 -15.96 -2.38
N GLN A 169 11.97 -15.19 -3.29
CA GLN A 169 13.40 -14.93 -3.44
C GLN A 169 13.62 -13.43 -3.46
N ARG A 170 14.61 -12.95 -2.72
CA ARG A 170 15.01 -11.54 -2.71
C ARG A 170 16.53 -11.42 -2.79
N LEU A 171 16.98 -10.46 -3.57
CA LEU A 171 18.37 -10.04 -3.68
C LEU A 171 18.45 -8.52 -3.58
N ASP A 172 19.37 -8.03 -2.75
CA ASP A 172 19.83 -6.64 -2.74
C ASP A 172 21.36 -6.67 -2.87
N ALA A 173 21.89 -5.87 -3.78
CA ALA A 173 23.33 -5.71 -3.94
C ALA A 173 23.63 -4.22 -4.13
N SER A 174 24.65 -3.71 -3.47
CA SER A 174 25.16 -2.35 -3.68
C SER A 174 26.67 -2.35 -3.63
N ALA A 175 27.28 -1.56 -4.50
CA ALA A 175 28.72 -1.36 -4.55
C ALA A 175 29.02 0.12 -4.80
N GLY A 176 30.07 0.64 -4.23
CA GLY A 176 30.40 2.05 -4.41
C GLY A 176 31.60 2.49 -3.57
N ASP A 177 31.78 3.78 -3.56
CA ASP A 177 32.77 4.50 -2.74
C ASP A 177 32.15 5.79 -2.16
N ALA A 178 32.97 6.68 -1.61
CA ALA A 178 32.49 7.93 -1.01
C ALA A 178 31.79 8.88 -2.00
N SER A 179 32.01 8.70 -3.30
CA SER A 179 31.55 9.63 -4.35
C SER A 179 30.44 9.08 -5.23
N MET A 180 30.26 7.77 -5.26
CA MET A 180 29.24 7.13 -6.10
C MET A 180 28.88 5.73 -5.60
N TYR A 181 27.68 5.28 -5.97
CA TYR A 181 27.24 3.89 -5.74
C TYR A 181 26.36 3.39 -6.87
N GLY A 182 26.40 2.09 -7.06
CA GLY A 182 25.43 1.33 -7.81
C GLY A 182 24.62 0.44 -6.89
N ARG A 183 23.32 0.27 -7.16
CA ARG A 183 22.44 -0.61 -6.41
C ARG A 183 21.59 -1.44 -7.37
N LEU A 184 21.37 -2.71 -7.00
CA LEU A 184 20.44 -3.63 -7.64
C LEU A 184 19.56 -4.25 -6.57
N SER A 185 18.24 -4.20 -6.75
CA SER A 185 17.27 -4.90 -5.91
C SER A 185 16.38 -5.73 -6.81
N ALA A 186 16.19 -7.02 -6.48
CA ALA A 186 15.34 -7.91 -7.24
C ALA A 186 14.57 -8.85 -6.32
N ASN A 187 13.35 -9.22 -6.72
CA ASN A 187 12.61 -10.27 -6.06
C ASN A 187 11.80 -11.10 -7.06
N ARG A 188 11.52 -12.34 -6.69
CA ARG A 188 10.53 -13.22 -7.30
C ARG A 188 9.69 -13.84 -6.21
N SER A 189 8.40 -13.93 -6.43
CA SER A 189 7.44 -14.56 -5.51
C SER A 189 6.42 -15.35 -6.31
N GLU A 190 6.13 -16.56 -5.85
CA GLU A 190 5.10 -17.41 -6.41
C GLU A 190 4.42 -18.22 -5.32
N ALA A 191 3.16 -18.59 -5.54
CA ALA A 191 2.43 -19.58 -4.77
C ALA A 191 1.32 -20.18 -5.62
N ASP A 192 0.93 -21.41 -5.27
CA ASP A 192 -0.23 -22.10 -5.82
C ASP A 192 -1.52 -21.61 -5.14
N ASP A 193 -2.66 -22.13 -5.61
CA ASP A 193 -3.95 -21.94 -4.93
C ASP A 193 -3.88 -22.53 -3.52
N TYR A 194 -4.34 -21.80 -2.50
CA TYR A 194 -4.37 -22.29 -1.13
C TYR A 194 -5.66 -23.05 -0.82
N ASP A 195 -5.62 -23.86 0.22
CA ASP A 195 -6.79 -24.46 0.83
C ASP A 195 -7.17 -23.66 2.09
N ASP A 196 -8.47 -23.46 2.31
CA ASP A 196 -9.00 -22.83 3.53
C ASP A 196 -8.98 -23.82 4.72
N GLY A 197 -9.43 -23.38 5.91
CA GLY A 197 -9.41 -24.21 7.11
C GLY A 197 -10.33 -25.44 7.08
N ASP A 198 -11.25 -25.52 6.11
CA ASP A 198 -12.11 -26.70 5.88
C ASP A 198 -11.58 -27.57 4.72
N GLY A 199 -10.42 -27.22 4.15
CA GLY A 199 -9.78 -27.93 3.05
C GLY A 199 -10.38 -27.60 1.66
N HIS A 200 -11.17 -26.54 1.54
CA HIS A 200 -11.67 -26.11 0.25
C HIS A 200 -10.62 -25.29 -0.50
N ARG A 201 -10.39 -25.65 -1.77
CA ARG A 201 -9.44 -24.94 -2.63
C ARG A 201 -9.96 -23.57 -2.99
N VAL A 202 -9.14 -22.53 -2.75
CA VAL A 202 -9.43 -21.14 -3.12
C VAL A 202 -8.54 -20.75 -4.29
N PRO A 203 -9.09 -20.38 -5.46
CA PRO A 203 -8.32 -19.86 -6.59
C PRO A 203 -7.56 -18.59 -6.21
N SER A 204 -6.24 -18.68 -6.10
CA SER A 204 -5.46 -17.65 -5.40
C SER A 204 -3.99 -17.62 -5.78
N SER A 205 -3.58 -18.46 -6.74
CA SER A 205 -2.19 -18.55 -7.16
C SER A 205 -1.66 -17.25 -7.74
N TRP A 206 -0.36 -17.03 -7.60
CA TRP A 206 0.34 -15.91 -8.22
C TRP A 206 1.76 -16.27 -8.61
N ARG A 207 2.29 -15.53 -9.57
CA ARG A 207 3.70 -15.47 -9.89
C ARG A 207 4.04 -14.04 -10.25
N LYS A 208 5.07 -13.46 -9.62
CA LYS A 208 5.52 -12.10 -9.93
C LYS A 208 6.99 -11.90 -9.64
N TRP A 209 7.57 -10.92 -10.33
CA TRP A 209 8.95 -10.51 -10.12
C TRP A 209 9.08 -9.00 -10.29
N ASN A 210 10.08 -8.42 -9.64
CA ASN A 210 10.53 -7.05 -9.84
C ASN A 210 12.05 -7.00 -9.83
N ALA A 211 12.62 -6.09 -10.61
CA ALA A 211 14.03 -5.74 -10.58
C ALA A 211 14.17 -4.22 -10.74
N ASP A 212 14.97 -3.62 -9.88
CA ASP A 212 15.22 -2.19 -9.84
C ASP A 212 16.72 -1.95 -9.71
N ALA A 213 17.28 -1.06 -10.54
CA ALA A 213 18.66 -0.62 -10.49
C ALA A 213 18.72 0.88 -10.21
N ALA A 214 19.72 1.33 -9.47
CA ALA A 214 19.97 2.74 -9.24
C ALA A 214 21.48 3.04 -9.33
N PHE A 215 21.80 4.24 -9.80
CA PHE A 215 23.12 4.84 -9.74
C PHE A 215 23.02 6.16 -8.99
N GLY A 216 23.83 6.32 -7.94
CA GLY A 216 23.91 7.53 -7.14
C GLY A 216 25.29 8.17 -7.25
N TRP A 217 25.31 9.48 -7.49
CA TRP A 217 26.50 10.31 -7.43
C TRP A 217 26.43 11.19 -6.17
N THR A 218 27.44 11.04 -5.30
CA THR A 218 27.53 11.68 -3.98
C THR A 218 28.89 12.35 -3.83
N PRO A 219 29.15 13.45 -4.59
CA PRO A 219 30.47 14.09 -4.62
C PRO A 219 30.92 14.64 -3.26
N ASP A 220 29.95 14.87 -2.38
CA ASP A 220 30.15 15.27 -0.99
C ASP A 220 28.99 14.74 -0.12
N ALA A 221 29.11 14.84 1.20
CA ALA A 221 28.12 14.33 2.16
C ALA A 221 26.72 15.01 2.06
N ASP A 222 26.61 16.10 1.31
CA ASP A 222 25.40 16.93 1.22
C ASP A 222 24.72 16.85 -0.14
N THR A 223 25.38 16.29 -1.15
CA THR A 223 24.90 16.26 -2.52
C THR A 223 24.57 14.84 -2.95
N LEU A 224 23.38 14.65 -3.47
CA LEU A 224 22.94 13.41 -4.11
C LEU A 224 22.34 13.72 -5.48
N LEU A 225 22.79 13.02 -6.50
CA LEU A 225 22.04 12.81 -7.75
C LEU A 225 21.87 11.31 -7.95
N GLU A 226 20.63 10.83 -7.91
CA GLU A 226 20.32 9.42 -8.12
C GLU A 226 19.46 9.25 -9.39
N LEU A 227 19.82 8.30 -10.23
CA LEU A 227 19.05 7.84 -11.37
C LEU A 227 18.65 6.40 -11.12
N ALA A 228 17.37 6.07 -11.30
CA ALA A 228 16.89 4.72 -11.10
C ALA A 228 16.01 4.25 -12.26
N ALA A 229 16.07 2.95 -12.54
CA ALA A 229 15.24 2.26 -13.50
C ALA A 229 14.71 0.96 -12.88
N GLY A 230 13.48 0.61 -13.20
CA GLY A 230 12.86 -0.60 -12.67
C GLY A 230 11.90 -1.23 -13.66
N ALA A 231 11.77 -2.54 -13.58
CA ALA A 231 10.83 -3.34 -14.34
C ALA A 231 10.25 -4.45 -13.47
N GLY A 232 9.07 -4.92 -13.83
CA GLY A 232 8.43 -6.04 -13.17
C GLY A 232 7.29 -6.58 -14.00
N ASP A 233 6.86 -7.78 -13.68
CA ASP A 233 5.67 -8.41 -14.25
C ASP A 233 5.11 -9.45 -13.28
N GLY A 234 3.88 -9.88 -13.53
CA GLY A 234 3.24 -10.91 -12.74
C GLY A 234 1.91 -11.37 -13.31
N GLU A 235 1.40 -12.41 -12.69
CA GLU A 235 0.09 -12.98 -12.93
C GLU A 235 -0.57 -13.33 -11.59
N ALA A 236 -1.88 -13.28 -11.51
CA ALA A 236 -2.62 -13.62 -10.30
C ALA A 236 -4.02 -14.15 -10.62
N ARG A 237 -4.40 -15.22 -9.93
CA ARG A 237 -5.71 -15.85 -9.99
C ARG A 237 -6.63 -15.32 -8.91
N TYR A 238 -7.89 -15.06 -9.25
CA TYR A 238 -8.83 -14.36 -8.38
C TYR A 238 -10.13 -15.12 -8.16
N ALA A 239 -10.29 -15.71 -6.98
CA ALA A 239 -11.52 -16.39 -6.58
C ALA A 239 -12.76 -15.49 -6.61
N GLY A 240 -12.61 -14.19 -6.36
CA GLY A 240 -13.69 -13.21 -6.30
C GLY A 240 -13.96 -12.46 -7.60
N ARG A 241 -13.40 -12.89 -8.74
CA ARG A 241 -13.53 -12.19 -10.03
C ARG A 241 -13.89 -13.14 -11.17
N GLY A 242 -14.53 -12.62 -12.21
CA GLY A 242 -14.81 -13.35 -13.45
C GLY A 242 -13.63 -13.43 -14.41
N MET A 243 -12.57 -12.66 -14.19
CA MET A 243 -11.30 -12.70 -14.93
C MET A 243 -10.14 -12.74 -13.97
N ASP A 244 -9.00 -13.27 -14.42
CA ASP A 244 -7.72 -13.24 -13.73
C ASP A 244 -6.82 -12.12 -14.29
N GLY A 245 -5.83 -11.70 -13.53
CA GLY A 245 -4.77 -10.83 -14.04
C GLY A 245 -3.66 -11.69 -14.65
N SER A 246 -3.59 -11.74 -15.96
CA SER A 246 -2.57 -12.52 -16.68
C SER A 246 -1.30 -11.74 -17.00
N GLN A 247 -1.29 -10.43 -16.77
CA GLN A 247 -0.10 -9.57 -16.86
C GLN A 247 -0.23 -8.36 -15.94
N PHE A 248 0.86 -8.05 -15.20
CA PHE A 248 1.04 -6.85 -14.39
C PHE A 248 2.38 -6.21 -14.71
N LYS A 249 2.59 -5.82 -15.98
CA LYS A 249 3.86 -5.26 -16.42
C LYS A 249 4.07 -3.86 -15.89
N ARG A 250 5.26 -3.62 -15.33
CA ARG A 250 5.72 -2.32 -14.83
C ARG A 250 7.01 -1.90 -15.51
N GLU A 251 7.09 -0.62 -15.87
CA GLU A 251 8.34 0.05 -16.23
C GLU A 251 8.41 1.38 -15.48
N SER A 252 9.53 1.66 -14.83
CA SER A 252 9.71 2.86 -14.01
C SER A 252 11.08 3.47 -14.24
N TYR A 253 11.14 4.79 -14.34
CA TYR A 253 12.38 5.56 -14.35
C TYR A 253 12.23 6.74 -13.41
N SER A 254 13.28 7.07 -12.68
CA SER A 254 13.27 8.25 -11.80
C SER A 254 14.64 8.92 -11.73
N ALA A 255 14.60 10.22 -11.48
CA ALA A 255 15.75 11.04 -11.15
C ALA A 255 15.46 11.79 -9.85
N ARG A 256 16.42 11.85 -8.95
CA ARG A 256 16.33 12.54 -7.66
C ARG A 256 17.60 13.33 -7.42
N PHE A 257 17.42 14.60 -7.04
CA PHE A 257 18.51 15.50 -6.65
C PHE A 257 18.22 16.01 -5.25
N GLU A 258 19.25 16.02 -4.39
CA GLU A 258 19.24 16.65 -3.07
C GLU A 258 20.54 17.42 -2.85
N LYS A 259 20.44 18.62 -2.29
CA LYS A 259 21.56 19.36 -1.74
C LYS A 259 21.18 19.88 -0.38
N LYS A 260 21.97 19.53 0.63
CA LYS A 260 21.80 19.91 2.04
C LYS A 260 22.88 20.89 2.47
N ARG A 261 22.70 21.52 3.64
CA ARG A 261 23.67 22.45 4.29
C ARG A 261 24.13 23.57 3.34
N LEU A 262 23.16 24.18 2.64
CA LEU A 262 23.43 25.26 1.67
C LEU A 262 23.96 26.54 2.30
N GLY A 263 23.71 26.71 3.61
CA GLY A 263 24.15 27.86 4.38
C GLY A 263 23.09 28.96 4.51
N GLY A 264 23.27 29.81 5.53
CA GLY A 264 22.26 30.78 5.92
C GLY A 264 20.97 30.08 6.41
N ALA A 265 19.83 30.63 6.08
CA ALA A 265 18.54 30.03 6.41
C ALA A 265 18.12 28.91 5.44
N LEU A 266 18.63 28.90 4.22
CA LEU A 266 18.31 27.84 3.25
C LEU A 266 19.12 26.59 3.57
N ASP A 267 18.45 25.60 4.16
CA ASP A 267 19.09 24.36 4.63
C ASP A 267 19.20 23.30 3.53
N ALA A 268 18.13 23.10 2.74
CA ALA A 268 18.13 22.07 1.72
C ALA A 268 17.28 22.43 0.51
N VAL A 269 17.65 21.87 -0.64
CA VAL A 269 16.80 21.80 -1.84
C VAL A 269 16.71 20.36 -2.31
N GLU A 270 15.55 19.98 -2.82
CA GLU A 270 15.30 18.66 -3.38
C GLU A 270 14.45 18.78 -4.66
N ALA A 271 14.74 17.93 -5.62
CA ALA A 271 13.94 17.78 -6.83
C ALA A 271 13.86 16.32 -7.23
N SER A 272 12.72 15.89 -7.71
CA SER A 272 12.53 14.56 -8.28
C SER A 272 11.65 14.60 -9.52
N ALA A 273 11.91 13.67 -10.43
CA ALA A 273 11.07 13.41 -11.59
C ALA A 273 10.90 11.90 -11.76
N TYR A 274 9.75 11.46 -12.24
CA TYR A 274 9.47 10.05 -12.43
C TYR A 274 8.62 9.80 -13.67
N TYR A 275 8.81 8.62 -14.23
CA TYR A 275 8.03 8.00 -15.29
C TYR A 275 7.62 6.63 -14.79
N ASN A 276 6.33 6.33 -14.72
CA ASN A 276 5.77 5.05 -14.33
C ASN A 276 4.77 4.58 -15.37
N TYR A 277 5.01 3.41 -15.92
CA TYR A 277 4.13 2.75 -16.88
C TYR A 277 3.65 1.42 -16.32
N ALA A 278 2.33 1.23 -16.30
CA ALA A 278 1.66 0.00 -15.94
C ALA A 278 0.87 -0.52 -17.15
N ASP A 279 1.05 -1.79 -17.50
CA ASP A 279 0.31 -2.48 -18.56
C ASP A 279 -0.27 -3.77 -17.97
N HIS A 280 -1.59 -3.79 -17.87
CA HIS A 280 -2.34 -4.85 -17.24
C HIS A 280 -3.23 -5.59 -18.25
N VAL A 281 -3.11 -6.90 -18.28
CA VAL A 281 -4.01 -7.78 -19.04
C VAL A 281 -4.86 -8.58 -18.07
N MET A 282 -6.15 -8.57 -18.26
CA MET A 282 -7.10 -9.42 -17.58
C MET A 282 -7.83 -10.30 -18.58
N ASP A 283 -7.93 -11.59 -18.31
CA ASP A 283 -8.62 -12.54 -19.16
C ASP A 283 -9.28 -13.67 -18.35
N ASN A 284 -10.14 -14.45 -19.00
CA ASN A 284 -10.81 -15.60 -18.41
C ASN A 284 -10.31 -16.94 -18.97
N TYR A 285 -9.12 -16.98 -19.58
CA TYR A 285 -8.65 -18.17 -20.27
C TYR A 285 -7.17 -18.54 -20.07
N SER A 286 -6.34 -17.66 -19.50
CA SER A 286 -4.91 -17.93 -19.30
C SER A 286 -4.63 -18.70 -18.01
N LEU A 287 -5.31 -18.33 -16.91
CA LEU A 287 -5.17 -18.94 -15.59
C LEU A 287 -6.40 -19.74 -15.16
N ARG A 288 -7.44 -19.78 -16.00
CA ARG A 288 -8.69 -20.56 -15.83
C ARG A 288 -9.24 -20.96 -17.20
N ASP A 289 -10.16 -21.89 -17.24
CA ASP A 289 -11.00 -22.10 -18.43
C ASP A 289 -12.25 -21.25 -18.35
N PRO A 290 -12.71 -20.67 -19.48
CA PRO A 290 -14.00 -19.97 -19.52
C PRO A 290 -15.13 -20.88 -19.07
N ASN A 291 -15.95 -20.42 -18.13
CA ASN A 291 -17.12 -21.17 -17.68
C ASN A 291 -18.29 -20.94 -18.65
N PRO A 292 -18.77 -21.99 -19.36
CA PRO A 292 -19.88 -21.85 -20.32
C PRO A 292 -21.20 -21.37 -19.71
N MET A 293 -21.33 -21.47 -18.38
CA MET A 293 -22.54 -21.06 -17.64
C MET A 293 -22.41 -19.67 -17.03
N SER A 294 -21.26 -19.00 -17.21
CA SER A 294 -21.01 -17.66 -16.68
C SER A 294 -21.54 -16.55 -17.60
N ALA A 295 -21.47 -15.31 -17.11
CA ALA A 295 -21.75 -14.13 -17.94
C ALA A 295 -20.72 -13.91 -19.06
N MET A 296 -19.57 -14.60 -19.01
CA MET A 296 -18.49 -14.54 -20.00
C MET A 296 -18.11 -15.95 -20.48
N PRO A 297 -19.00 -16.64 -21.24
CA PRO A 297 -18.81 -18.05 -21.59
C PRO A 297 -17.74 -18.30 -22.67
N MET A 298 -17.32 -17.24 -23.37
CA MET A 298 -16.29 -17.29 -24.41
C MET A 298 -14.97 -16.72 -23.91
N PRO A 299 -13.81 -17.14 -24.45
CA PRO A 299 -12.56 -16.49 -24.18
C PRO A 299 -12.64 -14.99 -24.46
N MET A 300 -12.27 -14.17 -23.47
CA MET A 300 -12.26 -12.71 -23.55
C MET A 300 -11.04 -12.16 -22.83
N ALA A 301 -10.50 -11.07 -23.35
CA ALA A 301 -9.44 -10.32 -22.66
C ALA A 301 -9.67 -8.81 -22.78
N ALA A 302 -9.28 -8.10 -21.73
CA ALA A 302 -9.11 -6.65 -21.73
C ALA A 302 -7.67 -6.33 -21.35
N ASN A 303 -7.06 -5.45 -22.13
CA ASN A 303 -5.72 -4.92 -21.89
C ASN A 303 -5.83 -3.42 -21.69
N VAL A 304 -5.33 -2.95 -20.56
CA VAL A 304 -5.38 -1.56 -20.15
C VAL A 304 -3.99 -1.09 -19.78
N ASP A 305 -3.64 0.12 -20.17
CA ASP A 305 -2.36 0.69 -19.76
C ASP A 305 -2.53 2.08 -19.13
N ARG A 306 -1.54 2.42 -18.31
CA ARG A 306 -1.48 3.72 -17.69
C ARG A 306 -0.05 4.24 -17.63
N LEU A 307 0.18 5.37 -18.28
CA LEU A 307 1.42 6.10 -18.18
C LEU A 307 1.24 7.28 -17.23
N THR A 308 2.10 7.39 -16.22
CA THR A 308 2.12 8.54 -15.31
C THR A 308 3.52 9.13 -15.28
N VAL A 309 3.60 10.43 -15.57
CA VAL A 309 4.83 11.24 -15.52
C VAL A 309 4.61 12.36 -14.53
N GLY A 310 5.57 12.58 -13.64
CA GLY A 310 5.43 13.63 -12.64
C GLY A 310 6.76 14.05 -12.05
N GLY A 311 6.68 15.00 -11.12
CA GLY A 311 7.85 15.49 -10.43
C GLY A 311 7.48 16.39 -9.27
N ARG A 312 8.50 16.69 -8.45
CA ARG A 312 8.41 17.51 -7.26
C ARG A 312 9.69 18.33 -7.14
N ALA A 313 9.55 19.58 -6.67
CA ALA A 313 10.68 20.41 -6.27
C ALA A 313 10.33 21.13 -4.97
N ALA A 314 11.23 21.11 -3.99
CA ALA A 314 11.01 21.75 -2.71
C ALA A 314 12.31 22.31 -2.14
N ALA A 315 12.17 23.31 -1.28
CA ALA A 315 13.25 23.85 -0.50
C ALA A 315 12.86 23.89 0.98
N THR A 316 13.84 23.67 1.84
CA THR A 316 13.69 23.72 3.29
C THR A 316 14.55 24.84 3.85
N TRP A 317 13.91 25.71 4.61
CA TRP A 317 14.57 26.77 5.37
C TRP A 317 14.54 26.42 6.85
N ARG A 318 15.65 26.63 7.53
CA ARG A 318 15.79 26.37 8.95
C ARG A 318 16.35 27.57 9.69
N TRP A 319 15.65 27.94 10.76
CA TRP A 319 16.07 28.93 11.76
C TRP A 319 16.10 28.25 13.13
N THR A 320 16.51 28.96 14.16
CA THR A 320 16.65 28.38 15.51
C THR A 320 15.38 27.73 16.05
N ALA A 321 14.21 28.36 15.83
CA ALA A 321 12.94 27.89 16.36
C ALA A 321 11.92 27.53 15.27
N PHE A 322 12.27 27.72 14.00
CA PHE A 322 11.33 27.60 12.89
C PHE A 322 11.95 26.85 11.71
N GLU A 323 11.21 25.93 11.16
CA GLU A 323 11.55 25.23 9.92
C GLU A 323 10.39 25.35 8.94
N LEU A 324 10.68 25.63 7.69
CA LEU A 324 9.70 25.74 6.61
C LEU A 324 10.16 24.89 5.44
N THR A 325 9.30 24.00 4.96
CA THR A 325 9.47 23.33 3.68
C THR A 325 8.38 23.81 2.73
N ALA A 326 8.75 24.35 1.59
CA ALA A 326 7.79 24.79 0.56
C ALA A 326 8.23 24.30 -0.82
N GLY A 327 7.25 24.05 -1.69
CA GLY A 327 7.55 23.51 -2.99
C GLY A 327 6.32 23.36 -3.90
N VAL A 328 6.59 22.76 -5.02
CA VAL A 328 5.62 22.43 -6.07
C VAL A 328 5.74 20.96 -6.43
N ASP A 329 4.63 20.35 -6.81
CA ASP A 329 4.61 19.03 -7.43
C ASP A 329 3.54 18.97 -8.53
N GLY A 330 3.62 17.92 -9.34
CA GLY A 330 2.58 17.68 -10.32
C GLY A 330 2.79 16.38 -11.06
N TYR A 331 1.71 15.94 -11.72
CA TYR A 331 1.74 14.77 -12.58
C TYR A 331 0.74 14.91 -13.73
N GLU A 332 1.01 14.17 -14.79
CA GLU A 332 0.07 13.83 -15.85
C GLU A 332 -0.03 12.31 -15.96
N SER A 333 -1.27 11.80 -16.07
CA SER A 333 -1.56 10.38 -16.20
C SER A 333 -2.49 10.16 -17.39
N ARG A 334 -2.09 9.28 -18.31
CA ARG A 334 -2.86 8.87 -19.49
C ARG A 334 -3.23 7.41 -19.38
N HIS A 335 -4.50 7.13 -19.57
CA HIS A 335 -5.07 5.79 -19.55
C HIS A 335 -5.59 5.40 -20.93
N ARG A 336 -5.34 4.14 -21.37
CA ARG A 336 -5.82 3.57 -22.62
C ARG A 336 -6.31 2.17 -22.41
N GLU A 337 -7.20 1.72 -23.29
CA GLU A 337 -7.74 0.38 -23.28
C GLU A 337 -7.83 -0.23 -24.67
N ARG A 338 -7.83 -1.55 -24.73
CA ARG A 338 -8.22 -2.39 -25.86
C ARG A 338 -8.76 -3.71 -25.34
N SER A 339 -9.67 -4.34 -26.05
CA SER A 339 -10.26 -5.61 -25.66
C SER A 339 -10.54 -6.49 -26.88
N GLY A 340 -10.75 -7.79 -26.65
CA GLY A 340 -11.06 -8.71 -27.74
C GLY A 340 -11.80 -9.95 -27.25
N MET A 341 -12.71 -10.45 -28.07
CA MET A 341 -13.34 -11.77 -27.91
C MET A 341 -12.52 -12.79 -28.68
N GLY A 342 -12.17 -13.89 -28.03
CA GLY A 342 -11.21 -14.89 -28.52
C GLY A 342 -9.83 -14.75 -27.88
N ARG A 343 -9.08 -15.87 -27.83
CA ARG A 343 -7.74 -15.91 -27.24
C ARG A 343 -6.81 -14.95 -28.00
N GLU A 344 -6.11 -14.06 -27.26
CA GLU A 344 -5.08 -13.13 -27.77
C GLU A 344 -5.57 -12.08 -28.82
N THR A 345 -6.86 -12.07 -29.18
CA THR A 345 -7.38 -11.19 -30.23
C THR A 345 -7.27 -9.70 -29.89
N TYR A 346 -7.23 -9.34 -28.61
CA TYR A 346 -7.04 -7.97 -28.14
C TYR A 346 -5.73 -7.34 -28.65
N ARG A 347 -4.68 -8.16 -28.90
CA ARG A 347 -3.36 -7.67 -29.35
C ARG A 347 -3.42 -7.02 -30.74
N ALA A 348 -4.34 -7.48 -31.59
CA ALA A 348 -4.57 -6.91 -32.91
C ALA A 348 -5.47 -5.67 -32.89
N GLN A 349 -6.09 -5.35 -31.76
CA GLN A 349 -6.94 -4.17 -31.64
C GLN A 349 -6.11 -2.90 -31.40
N PRO A 350 -6.51 -1.76 -32.00
CA PRO A 350 -5.87 -0.48 -31.71
C PRO A 350 -6.14 -0.07 -30.26
N TRP A 351 -5.19 0.65 -29.67
CA TRP A 351 -5.40 1.31 -28.39
C TRP A 351 -6.39 2.46 -28.53
N SER A 352 -7.39 2.51 -27.66
CA SER A 352 -8.34 3.61 -27.49
C SER A 352 -7.97 4.45 -26.28
N GLY A 353 -8.03 5.78 -26.38
CA GLY A 353 -7.95 6.67 -25.23
C GLY A 353 -9.19 6.49 -24.35
N ASP A 354 -8.97 6.38 -23.04
CA ASP A 354 -10.02 6.23 -22.04
C ASP A 354 -10.10 7.49 -21.17
N ALA A 355 -9.00 7.85 -20.50
CA ALA A 355 -8.98 8.98 -19.57
C ALA A 355 -7.61 9.66 -19.53
N ARG A 356 -7.64 10.97 -19.21
CA ARG A 356 -6.43 11.72 -18.87
C ARG A 356 -6.65 12.51 -17.61
N PHE A 357 -5.68 12.41 -16.66
CA PHE A 357 -5.65 13.15 -15.43
C PHE A 357 -4.41 14.01 -15.35
N SER A 358 -4.50 15.18 -14.76
CA SER A 358 -3.33 15.96 -14.37
C SER A 358 -3.59 16.71 -13.06
N ASN A 359 -2.51 16.93 -12.31
CA ASN A 359 -2.53 17.73 -11.09
C ASN A 359 -1.29 18.64 -11.06
N ALA A 360 -1.44 19.85 -10.54
CA ALA A 360 -0.35 20.73 -10.19
C ALA A 360 -0.65 21.33 -8.81
N GLY A 361 0.26 21.13 -7.87
CA GLY A 361 0.13 21.53 -6.47
C GLY A 361 1.23 22.50 -6.05
N LEU A 362 0.84 23.46 -5.22
CA LEU A 362 1.73 24.33 -4.46
C LEU A 362 1.51 24.02 -2.97
N PHE A 363 2.58 23.80 -2.22
CA PHE A 363 2.50 23.45 -0.81
C PHE A 363 3.55 24.17 0.05
N ALA A 364 3.20 24.34 1.32
CA ALA A 364 4.13 24.79 2.35
C ALA A 364 3.74 24.14 3.69
N GLU A 365 4.73 23.61 4.39
CA GLU A 365 4.59 23.03 5.72
C GLU A 365 5.66 23.62 6.65
N ALA A 366 5.24 24.08 7.83
CA ALA A 366 6.12 24.73 8.79
C ALA A 366 6.02 24.07 10.15
N SER A 367 7.13 24.08 10.87
CA SER A 367 7.25 23.62 12.25
C SER A 367 7.85 24.74 13.10
N TRP A 368 7.11 25.17 14.12
CA TRP A 368 7.55 26.18 15.08
C TRP A 368 7.72 25.57 16.46
N ARG A 369 8.93 25.63 16.99
CA ARG A 369 9.27 25.25 18.38
C ARG A 369 9.13 26.46 19.28
N ALA A 370 8.03 26.56 20.01
CA ALA A 370 7.84 27.63 20.99
C ALA A 370 8.83 27.51 22.16
N ASN A 371 9.19 26.30 22.55
CA ASN A 371 10.24 25.96 23.51
C ASN A 371 10.65 24.48 23.37
N ALA A 372 11.44 23.95 24.30
CA ALA A 372 11.95 22.55 24.24
C ALA A 372 10.83 21.48 24.30
N GLU A 373 9.67 21.80 24.86
CA GLU A 373 8.57 20.85 25.01
C GLU A 373 7.44 21.06 23.99
N ASN A 374 7.27 22.25 23.44
CA ASN A 374 6.09 22.65 22.70
C ASN A 374 6.42 22.97 21.24
N ARG A 375 5.73 22.30 20.31
CA ARG A 375 5.87 22.48 18.88
C ARG A 375 4.48 22.63 18.23
N VAL A 376 4.38 23.54 17.27
CA VAL A 376 3.23 23.65 16.37
C VAL A 376 3.69 23.34 14.97
N VAL A 377 3.02 22.38 14.30
CA VAL A 377 3.22 22.05 12.90
C VAL A 377 1.98 22.44 12.14
N TYR A 378 2.15 23.14 11.03
CA TYR A 378 1.02 23.54 10.19
C TYR A 378 1.42 23.57 8.73
N GLY A 379 0.46 23.34 7.86
CA GLY A 379 0.71 23.33 6.43
C GLY A 379 -0.53 23.73 5.65
N ALA A 380 -0.28 24.24 4.46
CA ALA A 380 -1.29 24.56 3.47
C ALA A 380 -0.85 24.09 2.08
N ARG A 381 -1.84 23.69 1.28
CA ARG A 381 -1.66 23.22 -0.09
C ARG A 381 -2.84 23.64 -0.94
N VAL A 382 -2.58 23.95 -2.19
CA VAL A 382 -3.63 24.13 -3.22
C VAL A 382 -3.27 23.33 -4.46
N ASP A 383 -4.23 22.54 -4.93
CA ASP A 383 -4.11 21.70 -6.13
C ASP A 383 -5.03 22.19 -7.24
N ARG A 384 -4.52 22.21 -8.46
CA ARG A 384 -5.31 22.33 -9.68
C ARG A 384 -5.38 20.99 -10.38
N ALA A 385 -6.48 20.28 -10.16
CA ALA A 385 -6.74 18.97 -10.73
C ALA A 385 -7.57 19.07 -12.03
N ARG A 386 -7.30 18.17 -12.97
CA ARG A 386 -8.05 18.02 -14.22
C ARG A 386 -8.30 16.56 -14.52
N ALA A 387 -9.51 16.25 -15.01
CA ALA A 387 -9.86 14.95 -15.59
C ALA A 387 -10.52 15.17 -16.94
N ARG A 388 -10.13 14.41 -17.95
CA ARG A 388 -10.71 14.44 -19.30
C ARG A 388 -11.23 13.06 -19.66
N ASP A 389 -12.46 13.01 -20.16
CA ASP A 389 -13.07 11.79 -20.70
C ASP A 389 -12.70 11.67 -22.19
N GLU A 390 -11.94 10.62 -22.53
CA GLU A 390 -11.47 10.35 -23.90
C GLU A 390 -12.24 9.15 -24.53
N ARG A 391 -13.23 8.57 -23.84
CA ARG A 391 -14.06 7.48 -24.36
C ARG A 391 -15.09 8.00 -25.35
N ALA A 392 -14.99 7.57 -26.60
CA ALA A 392 -15.98 7.94 -27.63
C ALA A 392 -17.32 7.23 -27.41
N ALA A 393 -17.29 6.02 -26.85
CA ALA A 393 -18.46 5.21 -26.55
C ALA A 393 -18.33 4.54 -25.18
N THR A 394 -19.45 4.16 -24.58
CA THR A 394 -19.50 3.48 -23.26
C THR A 394 -20.50 2.33 -23.29
N GLY A 395 -20.27 1.36 -22.36
CA GLY A 395 -21.09 0.16 -22.22
C GLY A 395 -20.90 -0.87 -23.34
N MET A 396 -21.42 -2.08 -23.13
CA MET A 396 -21.24 -3.21 -24.06
C MET A 396 -21.86 -2.97 -25.45
N MET A 397 -22.85 -2.11 -25.57
CA MET A 397 -23.48 -1.76 -26.85
C MET A 397 -22.80 -0.57 -27.54
N ALA A 398 -21.64 -0.14 -27.05
CA ALA A 398 -20.87 1.00 -27.60
C ALA A 398 -21.72 2.26 -27.85
N MET A 399 -22.56 2.62 -26.88
CA MET A 399 -23.38 3.82 -26.97
C MET A 399 -22.52 5.09 -26.97
N PRO A 400 -22.85 6.11 -27.76
CA PRO A 400 -22.12 7.36 -27.76
C PRO A 400 -22.00 7.94 -26.35
N ASN A 401 -20.79 8.32 -25.95
CA ASN A 401 -20.54 8.87 -24.62
C ASN A 401 -20.90 10.38 -24.56
N PRO A 402 -21.88 10.79 -23.75
CA PRO A 402 -22.30 12.19 -23.67
C PRO A 402 -21.22 13.14 -23.12
N THR A 403 -20.17 12.59 -22.46
CA THR A 403 -19.06 13.37 -21.90
C THR A 403 -17.76 13.26 -22.71
N PHE A 404 -17.79 12.63 -23.88
CA PHE A 404 -16.62 12.54 -24.75
C PHE A 404 -15.96 13.90 -25.00
N GLY A 405 -14.66 13.96 -24.78
CA GLY A 405 -13.85 15.16 -24.95
C GLY A 405 -14.03 16.25 -23.88
N GLN A 406 -14.98 16.10 -22.96
CA GLN A 406 -15.16 17.05 -21.86
C GLN A 406 -14.00 17.00 -20.87
N THR A 407 -13.73 18.14 -20.25
CA THR A 407 -12.68 18.30 -19.24
C THR A 407 -13.26 18.94 -17.99
N ARG A 408 -13.13 18.26 -16.87
CA ARG A 408 -13.39 18.82 -15.53
C ARG A 408 -12.14 19.49 -14.99
N ARG A 409 -12.31 20.56 -14.24
CA ARG A 409 -11.24 21.29 -13.55
C ARG A 409 -11.72 21.65 -12.16
N GLU A 410 -10.87 21.32 -11.16
CA GLU A 410 -11.15 21.62 -9.77
C GLU A 410 -9.95 22.33 -9.14
N THR A 411 -10.23 23.21 -8.19
CA THR A 411 -9.20 23.81 -7.33
C THR A 411 -9.48 23.33 -5.90
N LEU A 412 -8.53 22.62 -5.33
CA LEU A 412 -8.72 21.81 -4.13
C LEU A 412 -7.76 22.30 -3.05
N PRO A 413 -8.24 23.09 -2.08
CA PRO A 413 -7.45 23.51 -0.93
C PRO A 413 -7.33 22.35 0.08
N SER A 414 -6.17 22.30 0.74
CA SER A 414 -5.91 21.38 1.85
C SER A 414 -5.03 22.08 2.88
N GLY A 415 -5.13 21.68 4.13
CA GLY A 415 -4.28 22.23 5.18
C GLY A 415 -4.52 21.57 6.52
N PHE A 416 -3.58 21.78 7.42
CA PHE A 416 -3.69 21.29 8.79
C PHE A 416 -2.96 22.19 9.78
N VAL A 417 -3.32 22.03 11.05
CA VAL A 417 -2.58 22.54 12.19
C VAL A 417 -2.52 21.45 13.25
N ARG A 418 -1.34 21.24 13.81
CA ARG A 418 -1.10 20.25 14.85
C ARG A 418 -0.22 20.84 15.94
N TYR A 419 -0.69 20.76 17.18
CA TYR A 419 0.08 21.05 18.35
C TYR A 419 0.63 19.76 18.95
N GLU A 420 1.90 19.77 19.32
CA GLU A 420 2.62 18.65 19.91
C GLU A 420 3.30 19.12 21.20
N ARG A 421 3.20 18.31 22.25
CA ARG A 421 3.92 18.55 23.49
C ARG A 421 4.65 17.30 23.95
N GLU A 422 5.92 17.47 24.24
CA GLU A 422 6.80 16.44 24.79
C GLU A 422 7.15 16.76 26.23
N TYR A 423 7.16 15.72 27.09
CA TYR A 423 7.49 15.83 28.52
C TYR A 423 8.67 14.95 28.85
N ALA A 424 9.34 15.26 29.97
CA ALA A 424 10.39 14.46 30.58
C ALA A 424 11.48 14.00 29.57
N GLY A 425 11.94 14.93 28.73
CA GLY A 425 12.98 14.63 27.74
C GLY A 425 12.55 13.65 26.65
N GLY A 426 11.27 13.69 26.22
CA GLY A 426 10.74 12.85 25.15
C GLY A 426 10.18 11.50 25.60
N ARG A 427 10.11 11.22 26.91
CA ARG A 427 9.54 9.97 27.44
C ARG A 427 8.03 9.89 27.27
N SER A 428 7.35 11.00 27.28
CA SER A 428 5.91 11.08 27.02
C SER A 428 5.60 12.28 26.16
N GLY A 429 4.55 12.18 25.37
CA GLY A 429 4.11 13.27 24.54
C GLY A 429 2.68 13.07 24.06
N TRP A 430 2.04 14.14 23.69
CA TRP A 430 0.74 14.10 23.05
C TRP A 430 0.65 15.11 21.91
N TYR A 431 -0.27 14.87 21.00
CA TYR A 431 -0.59 15.82 19.95
C TYR A 431 -2.11 15.95 19.77
N ALA A 432 -2.52 17.11 19.27
CA ALA A 432 -3.86 17.35 18.75
C ALA A 432 -3.72 18.06 17.40
N GLY A 433 -4.31 17.49 16.36
CA GLY A 433 -4.23 18.00 15.00
C GLY A 433 -5.60 18.10 14.34
N LEU A 434 -5.87 19.21 13.68
CA LEU A 434 -7.05 19.41 12.83
C LEU A 434 -6.57 19.53 11.38
N GLY A 435 -7.09 18.68 10.50
CA GLY A 435 -6.74 18.70 9.08
C GLY A 435 -7.98 18.78 8.19
N HIS A 436 -7.82 19.46 7.07
CA HIS A 436 -8.81 19.55 6.00
C HIS A 436 -8.16 19.19 4.68
N VAL A 437 -8.81 18.32 3.91
CA VAL A 437 -8.33 17.86 2.59
C VAL A 437 -9.50 17.80 1.63
N GLU A 438 -9.31 18.36 0.45
CA GLU A 438 -10.19 18.17 -0.70
C GLU A 438 -9.48 17.30 -1.76
N ARG A 439 -10.20 16.37 -2.39
CA ARG A 439 -9.66 15.52 -3.44
C ARG A 439 -10.56 15.44 -4.67
N MET A 440 -9.95 15.44 -5.84
CA MET A 440 -10.61 15.10 -7.09
C MET A 440 -11.08 13.63 -7.02
N PRO A 441 -12.30 13.31 -7.51
CA PRO A 441 -12.68 11.93 -7.76
C PRO A 441 -11.65 11.24 -8.66
N ASP A 442 -11.29 10.01 -8.33
CA ASP A 442 -10.28 9.27 -9.07
C ASP A 442 -10.83 8.62 -10.35
N TYR A 443 -9.92 7.91 -11.07
CA TYR A 443 -10.28 7.18 -12.28
C TYR A 443 -11.42 6.18 -12.01
N TRP A 444 -11.33 5.42 -10.93
CA TRP A 444 -12.30 4.37 -10.62
C TRP A 444 -13.66 4.92 -10.22
N GLU A 445 -13.72 6.09 -9.63
CA GLU A 445 -14.95 6.76 -9.23
C GLU A 445 -15.66 7.45 -10.38
N LEU A 446 -14.91 7.92 -11.39
CA LEU A 446 -15.46 8.64 -12.56
C LEU A 446 -15.77 7.72 -13.75
N PHE A 447 -15.02 6.62 -13.95
CA PHE A 447 -15.05 5.87 -15.19
C PHE A 447 -15.53 4.42 -15.03
N SER A 448 -15.50 3.85 -13.82
CA SER A 448 -15.93 2.47 -13.57
C SER A 448 -17.43 2.28 -13.31
N PRO A 449 -18.17 3.23 -12.68
CA PRO A 449 -19.59 3.03 -12.45
C PRO A 449 -20.42 3.01 -13.74
N ASN A 450 -21.41 2.12 -13.78
CA ASN A 450 -22.36 2.09 -14.88
C ASN A 450 -23.22 3.37 -14.94
N LEU A 451 -23.56 3.94 -13.77
CA LEU A 451 -24.41 5.11 -13.64
C LEU A 451 -23.77 6.16 -12.73
N GLY A 452 -24.02 7.42 -13.02
CA GLY A 452 -23.72 8.57 -12.16
C GLY A 452 -24.83 8.88 -11.15
N PRO A 453 -24.68 9.97 -10.41
CA PRO A 453 -25.72 10.50 -9.55
C PRO A 453 -27.04 10.74 -10.32
N ALA A 454 -28.16 10.72 -9.62
CA ALA A 454 -29.46 10.96 -10.22
C ALA A 454 -29.49 12.30 -10.99
N GLY A 455 -29.95 12.28 -12.25
CA GLY A 455 -29.98 13.44 -13.12
C GLY A 455 -28.68 13.73 -13.88
N ALA A 456 -27.58 13.08 -13.56
CA ALA A 456 -26.33 13.19 -14.34
C ALA A 456 -26.29 12.16 -15.47
N SER A 457 -25.64 12.51 -16.58
CA SER A 457 -25.51 11.61 -17.74
C SER A 457 -24.63 10.39 -17.45
N ASN A 458 -23.64 10.52 -16.57
CA ASN A 458 -22.75 9.46 -16.06
C ASN A 458 -22.01 9.95 -14.80
N ALA A 459 -21.14 9.12 -14.24
CA ALA A 459 -20.37 9.46 -13.05
C ALA A 459 -19.38 10.61 -13.31
N PHE A 460 -18.76 10.67 -14.48
CA PHE A 460 -17.86 11.76 -14.87
C PHE A 460 -18.53 13.13 -14.80
N ALA A 461 -19.79 13.23 -15.23
CA ALA A 461 -20.55 14.48 -15.21
C ALA A 461 -21.03 14.88 -13.81
N GLY A 462 -21.30 13.92 -12.91
CA GLY A 462 -22.09 14.19 -11.72
C GLY A 462 -21.40 14.00 -10.37
N VAL A 463 -20.33 13.19 -10.27
CA VAL A 463 -19.66 12.93 -8.98
C VAL A 463 -18.81 14.13 -8.57
N ALA A 464 -19.06 14.69 -7.39
CA ALA A 464 -18.37 15.86 -6.84
C ALA A 464 -17.06 15.47 -6.11
N PRO A 465 -16.10 16.42 -5.95
CA PRO A 465 -14.92 16.23 -5.09
C PRO A 465 -15.29 15.99 -3.62
N GLU A 466 -14.57 15.08 -2.98
CA GLU A 466 -14.71 14.84 -1.53
C GLU A 466 -13.98 15.89 -0.70
N LYS A 467 -14.55 16.21 0.48
CA LYS A 467 -14.03 17.18 1.44
C LYS A 467 -13.99 16.56 2.83
N THR A 468 -12.81 16.24 3.32
CA THR A 468 -12.61 15.63 4.65
C THR A 468 -12.08 16.65 5.63
N THR A 469 -12.76 16.81 6.77
CA THR A 469 -12.25 17.55 7.93
C THR A 469 -12.16 16.59 9.11
N GLN A 470 -10.96 16.45 9.70
CA GLN A 470 -10.69 15.45 10.74
C GLN A 470 -9.86 16.03 11.88
N LEU A 471 -10.26 15.70 13.09
CA LEU A 471 -9.48 15.88 14.33
C LEU A 471 -8.77 14.58 14.66
N ASP A 472 -7.46 14.65 14.89
CA ASP A 472 -6.63 13.56 15.35
C ASP A 472 -6.01 13.91 16.71
N LEU A 473 -6.06 12.96 17.64
CA LEU A 473 -5.46 13.05 18.96
C LEU A 473 -4.55 11.87 19.16
N GLY A 474 -3.42 12.07 19.83
CA GLY A 474 -2.55 10.97 20.18
C GLY A 474 -1.73 11.24 21.43
N PHE A 475 -1.39 10.15 22.11
CA PHE A 475 -0.52 10.14 23.27
C PHE A 475 0.47 8.99 23.14
N GLN A 476 1.72 9.21 23.56
CA GLN A 476 2.74 8.17 23.66
C GLN A 476 3.47 8.26 24.98
N TYR A 477 3.89 7.08 25.46
CA TYR A 477 4.75 6.92 26.62
C TYR A 477 5.85 5.93 26.31
N LYS A 478 7.10 6.27 26.64
CA LYS A 478 8.28 5.43 26.41
C LYS A 478 9.11 5.33 27.70
N SER A 479 9.43 4.12 28.10
CA SER A 479 10.35 3.82 29.17
C SER A 479 11.22 2.62 28.78
N GLU A 480 12.18 2.24 29.64
CA GLU A 480 13.00 1.05 29.41
C GLU A 480 12.17 -0.23 29.32
N ARG A 481 11.05 -0.31 30.05
CA ARG A 481 10.22 -1.51 30.14
C ARG A 481 8.89 -1.42 29.39
N VAL A 482 8.36 -0.23 29.18
CA VAL A 482 7.04 -0.05 28.60
C VAL A 482 7.11 1.04 27.53
N ASP A 483 6.67 0.68 26.34
CA ASP A 483 6.31 1.63 25.29
C ASP A 483 4.80 1.50 25.04
N ALA A 484 4.06 2.59 25.09
CA ALA A 484 2.63 2.59 24.86
C ALA A 484 2.20 3.83 24.09
N TRP A 485 1.14 3.68 23.32
CA TRP A 485 0.55 4.79 22.59
C TRP A 485 -0.96 4.58 22.40
N VAL A 486 -1.66 5.69 22.23
CA VAL A 486 -3.05 5.73 21.81
C VAL A 486 -3.23 6.81 20.75
N SER A 487 -4.04 6.54 19.75
CA SER A 487 -4.47 7.48 18.72
C SER A 487 -6.00 7.41 18.60
N ALA A 488 -6.64 8.55 18.51
CA ALA A 488 -8.08 8.65 18.27
C ALA A 488 -8.34 9.69 17.18
N TYR A 489 -9.38 9.47 16.40
CA TYR A 489 -9.77 10.39 15.33
C TYR A 489 -11.29 10.51 15.24
N ALA A 490 -11.74 11.69 14.81
CA ALA A 490 -13.13 11.95 14.45
C ALA A 490 -13.16 12.92 13.27
N GLY A 491 -13.93 12.61 12.25
CA GLY A 491 -13.97 13.41 11.02
C GLY A 491 -15.34 13.39 10.37
N ARG A 492 -15.57 14.43 9.58
CA ARG A 492 -16.70 14.55 8.67
C ARG A 492 -16.21 14.59 7.24
N ILE A 493 -16.87 13.85 6.37
CA ILE A 493 -16.59 13.82 4.94
C ILE A 493 -17.84 14.32 4.21
N GLY A 494 -17.75 15.52 3.66
CA GLY A 494 -18.72 16.02 2.70
C GLY A 494 -18.48 15.42 1.33
N ASP A 495 -19.55 15.10 0.63
CA ASP A 495 -19.49 14.53 -0.72
C ASP A 495 -18.72 13.19 -0.79
N TYR A 496 -18.77 12.35 0.25
CA TYR A 496 -18.17 11.00 0.23
C TYR A 496 -18.69 10.19 -0.97
N ILE A 497 -17.80 9.64 -1.78
CA ILE A 497 -18.17 8.90 -2.98
C ILE A 497 -18.48 7.44 -2.62
N LEU A 498 -19.74 7.07 -2.82
CA LEU A 498 -20.31 5.77 -2.50
C LEU A 498 -20.82 5.09 -3.75
N PHE A 499 -20.65 3.76 -3.84
CA PHE A 499 -21.24 2.94 -4.87
C PHE A 499 -22.46 2.19 -4.32
N ASP A 500 -23.61 2.35 -4.98
CA ASP A 500 -24.77 1.48 -4.80
C ASP A 500 -24.74 0.40 -5.87
N TYR A 501 -24.99 -0.85 -5.47
CA TYR A 501 -25.08 -2.01 -6.34
C TYR A 501 -26.51 -2.52 -6.35
N ALA A 502 -27.10 -2.58 -7.53
CA ALA A 502 -28.42 -3.20 -7.76
C ALA A 502 -28.24 -4.56 -8.44
N PRO A 503 -29.08 -5.55 -8.11
CA PRO A 503 -29.13 -6.79 -8.86
C PRO A 503 -29.33 -6.47 -10.35
N GLY A 504 -28.45 -6.98 -11.19
CA GLY A 504 -28.53 -6.84 -12.64
C GLY A 504 -29.23 -8.05 -13.26
N GLY A 505 -29.67 -7.92 -14.51
CA GLY A 505 -30.13 -9.05 -15.30
C GLY A 505 -28.95 -9.96 -15.72
N MET A 506 -29.02 -10.54 -16.90
CA MET A 506 -27.99 -11.44 -17.47
C MET A 506 -26.58 -10.80 -17.57
N MET A 507 -26.46 -9.48 -17.40
CA MET A 507 -25.21 -8.71 -17.51
C MET A 507 -24.49 -8.46 -16.17
N GLY A 508 -24.93 -9.06 -15.07
CA GLY A 508 -24.37 -8.84 -13.72
C GLY A 508 -24.92 -7.60 -13.01
N PRO A 509 -24.46 -7.30 -11.78
CA PRO A 509 -24.95 -6.18 -10.99
C PRO A 509 -24.62 -4.84 -11.64
N THR A 510 -25.55 -3.89 -11.55
CA THR A 510 -25.36 -2.51 -12.00
C THR A 510 -24.84 -1.64 -10.85
N SER A 511 -23.76 -0.90 -11.07
CA SER A 511 -23.18 0.02 -10.10
C SER A 511 -23.57 1.47 -10.40
N ARG A 512 -23.83 2.25 -9.35
CA ARG A 512 -24.06 3.70 -9.40
C ARG A 512 -23.14 4.41 -8.42
N ALA A 513 -22.34 5.36 -8.89
CA ALA A 513 -21.62 6.26 -8.00
C ALA A 513 -22.47 7.47 -7.64
N ARG A 514 -22.45 7.88 -6.37
CA ARG A 514 -23.06 9.11 -5.89
C ARG A 514 -22.31 9.68 -4.70
N ASN A 515 -22.56 10.94 -4.39
CA ASN A 515 -22.02 11.59 -3.21
C ASN A 515 -23.02 11.52 -2.04
N VAL A 516 -22.48 11.31 -0.84
CA VAL A 516 -23.21 11.34 0.44
C VAL A 516 -22.39 12.06 1.51
N ASP A 517 -23.02 12.56 2.54
CA ASP A 517 -22.30 13.04 3.73
C ASP A 517 -22.02 11.87 4.68
N ALA A 518 -20.81 11.81 5.20
CA ALA A 518 -20.39 10.75 6.10
C ALA A 518 -19.67 11.27 7.34
N ASP A 519 -19.86 10.56 8.46
CA ASP A 519 -19.07 10.73 9.67
C ASP A 519 -18.17 9.50 9.87
N ILE A 520 -16.93 9.74 10.28
CA ILE A 520 -15.95 8.70 10.62
C ILE A 520 -15.36 8.97 12.00
N ARG A 521 -15.09 7.91 12.77
CA ARG A 521 -14.38 7.98 14.04
C ARG A 521 -13.75 6.65 14.39
N GLY A 522 -12.75 6.67 15.24
CA GLY A 522 -12.09 5.45 15.67
C GLY A 522 -10.96 5.72 16.65
N ALA A 523 -10.38 4.62 17.10
CA ALA A 523 -9.22 4.64 17.98
C ALA A 523 -8.30 3.45 17.72
N GLU A 524 -7.03 3.66 17.97
CA GLU A 524 -5.99 2.66 17.89
C GLU A 524 -5.13 2.76 19.15
N ILE A 525 -4.76 1.61 19.71
CA ILE A 525 -3.95 1.52 20.93
C ILE A 525 -2.84 0.51 20.68
N GLY A 526 -1.66 0.77 21.18
CA GLY A 526 -0.55 -0.18 21.15
C GLY A 526 0.28 -0.08 22.42
N ALA A 527 0.77 -1.23 22.90
CA ALA A 527 1.69 -1.31 24.01
C ALA A 527 2.66 -2.46 23.82
N ASP A 528 3.94 -2.20 24.14
CA ASP A 528 5.01 -3.19 24.29
C ASP A 528 5.50 -3.16 25.72
N TRP A 529 5.52 -4.32 26.39
CA TRP A 529 6.05 -4.48 27.73
C TRP A 529 7.21 -5.48 27.75
N ARG A 530 8.31 -5.08 28.35
CA ARG A 530 9.55 -5.88 28.52
C ARG A 530 9.71 -6.25 30.01
N PRO A 531 9.03 -7.32 30.47
CA PRO A 531 9.04 -7.71 31.90
C PRO A 531 10.43 -8.10 32.38
N VAL A 532 11.17 -8.84 31.56
CA VAL A 532 12.53 -9.33 31.82
C VAL A 532 13.36 -9.24 30.55
N ALA A 533 14.67 -9.38 30.67
CA ALA A 533 15.58 -9.38 29.52
C ALA A 533 15.14 -10.40 28.46
N HIS A 534 15.27 -10.03 27.20
CA HIS A 534 14.95 -10.84 26.01
C HIS A 534 13.46 -11.14 25.78
N TRP A 535 12.56 -10.83 26.71
CA TRP A 535 11.12 -11.05 26.53
C TRP A 535 10.38 -9.75 26.29
N LYS A 536 9.46 -9.81 25.32
CA LYS A 536 8.56 -8.70 24.99
C LYS A 536 7.14 -9.22 24.80
N LEU A 537 6.18 -8.60 25.48
CA LEU A 537 4.76 -8.75 25.21
C LEU A 537 4.28 -7.52 24.46
N GLY A 538 3.60 -7.72 23.35
CA GLY A 538 3.00 -6.67 22.55
C GLY A 538 1.48 -6.84 22.50
N ALA A 539 0.76 -5.72 22.52
CA ALA A 539 -0.67 -5.68 22.31
C ALA A 539 -1.04 -4.51 21.40
N THR A 540 -1.94 -4.74 20.45
CA THR A 540 -2.56 -3.67 19.67
C THR A 540 -4.05 -3.88 19.55
N LEU A 541 -4.79 -2.77 19.50
CA LEU A 541 -6.24 -2.74 19.27
C LEU A 541 -6.51 -1.65 18.24
N ALA A 542 -7.38 -1.94 17.27
CA ALA A 542 -7.81 -0.96 16.27
C ALA A 542 -9.32 -1.05 16.05
N TYR A 543 -9.98 0.09 16.08
CA TYR A 543 -11.43 0.21 15.85
C TYR A 543 -11.71 1.37 14.89
N ALA A 544 -12.54 1.11 13.89
CA ALA A 544 -13.04 2.10 12.95
C ALA A 544 -14.57 2.06 12.91
N TRP A 545 -15.19 3.24 12.87
CA TRP A 545 -16.63 3.42 12.79
C TRP A 545 -16.95 4.45 11.71
N GLY A 546 -17.95 4.18 10.89
CA GLY A 546 -18.43 5.08 9.88
C GLY A 546 -19.95 5.06 9.74
N GLU A 547 -20.52 6.20 9.35
CA GLU A 547 -21.95 6.37 9.10
C GLU A 547 -22.18 7.24 7.87
N ASN A 548 -23.00 6.76 6.96
CA ASN A 548 -23.59 7.52 5.88
C ASN A 548 -24.76 8.31 6.44
N ARG A 549 -24.55 9.59 6.69
CA ARG A 549 -25.57 10.50 7.28
C ARG A 549 -26.72 10.77 6.34
N SER A 550 -26.45 10.80 5.04
CA SER A 550 -27.48 11.08 4.03
C SER A 550 -28.57 10.01 4.03
N ASP A 551 -28.18 8.76 4.26
CA ASP A 551 -29.11 7.63 4.26
C ASP A 551 -29.47 7.13 5.67
N GLY A 552 -28.78 7.60 6.73
CA GLY A 552 -28.95 7.10 8.10
C GLY A 552 -28.52 5.63 8.27
N ARG A 553 -27.46 5.21 7.56
CA ARG A 553 -26.98 3.82 7.50
C ARG A 553 -25.49 3.74 7.84
N PRO A 554 -24.96 2.58 8.29
CA PRO A 554 -23.53 2.38 8.38
C PRO A 554 -22.83 2.70 7.05
N LEU A 555 -21.60 3.22 7.09
CA LEU A 555 -20.72 3.17 5.92
C LEU A 555 -20.38 1.71 5.61
N PRO A 556 -20.39 1.32 4.32
CA PRO A 556 -20.04 -0.03 3.93
C PRO A 556 -18.54 -0.30 4.12
N GLN A 557 -18.20 -1.58 4.20
CA GLN A 557 -16.83 -2.10 4.23
C GLN A 557 -15.96 -1.50 5.35
N MET A 558 -16.56 -1.20 6.50
CA MET A 558 -15.83 -0.81 7.69
C MET A 558 -15.21 -2.04 8.36
N PRO A 559 -13.87 -2.04 8.63
CA PRO A 559 -13.24 -3.17 9.30
C PRO A 559 -13.80 -3.36 10.72
N PRO A 560 -13.91 -4.61 11.21
CA PRO A 560 -14.30 -4.89 12.58
C PRO A 560 -13.22 -4.44 13.58
N LEU A 561 -13.55 -4.42 14.87
CA LEU A 561 -12.56 -4.29 15.94
C LEU A 561 -11.55 -5.43 15.82
N GLU A 562 -10.27 -5.10 15.71
CA GLU A 562 -9.17 -6.07 15.66
C GLU A 562 -8.23 -5.91 16.86
N THR A 563 -7.82 -7.03 17.42
CA THR A 563 -6.82 -7.14 18.50
C THR A 563 -5.70 -8.06 18.06
N ARG A 564 -4.46 -7.67 18.35
CA ARG A 564 -3.28 -8.53 18.22
C ARG A 564 -2.56 -8.59 19.55
N LEU A 565 -2.26 -9.79 20.01
CA LEU A 565 -1.44 -10.04 21.19
C LEU A 565 -0.22 -10.84 20.75
N SER A 566 0.96 -10.39 21.13
CA SER A 566 2.21 -11.05 20.76
C SER A 566 3.09 -11.30 21.97
N LEU A 567 3.79 -12.40 21.95
CA LEU A 567 4.87 -12.73 22.86
C LEU A 567 6.10 -13.00 22.03
N SER A 568 7.22 -12.37 22.33
CA SER A 568 8.49 -12.61 21.65
C SER A 568 9.63 -12.75 22.63
N TYR A 569 10.57 -13.65 22.31
CA TYR A 569 11.85 -13.85 22.95
C TYR A 569 12.97 -13.62 21.93
N ASP A 570 14.02 -12.92 22.30
CA ASP A 570 15.21 -12.74 21.48
C ASP A 570 16.45 -12.53 22.35
N ASP A 571 17.40 -13.45 22.28
CA ASP A 571 18.72 -13.34 22.91
C ASP A 571 19.84 -13.07 21.90
N ARG A 572 19.49 -12.62 20.69
CA ARG A 572 20.37 -12.41 19.51
C ARG A 572 20.82 -13.69 18.82
N ARG A 573 20.70 -14.85 19.41
CA ARG A 573 21.03 -16.16 18.80
C ARG A 573 19.78 -16.96 18.51
N TRP A 574 18.89 -17.08 19.50
CA TRP A 574 17.60 -17.70 19.39
C TRP A 574 16.49 -16.67 19.42
N SER A 575 15.47 -16.89 18.63
CA SER A 575 14.25 -16.11 18.66
C SER A 575 13.02 -16.99 18.63
N PHE A 576 11.98 -16.59 19.36
CA PHE A 576 10.66 -17.24 19.36
C PHE A 576 9.59 -16.16 19.36
N GLY A 577 8.50 -16.42 18.65
CA GLY A 577 7.36 -15.53 18.58
C GLY A 577 6.05 -16.30 18.60
N ALA A 578 5.07 -15.76 19.30
CA ALA A 578 3.68 -16.20 19.25
C ALA A 578 2.79 -14.99 18.99
N LEU A 579 1.79 -15.14 18.12
CA LEU A 579 0.83 -14.11 17.77
C LEU A 579 -0.58 -14.67 17.83
N LEU A 580 -1.44 -14.04 18.63
CA LEU A 580 -2.88 -14.19 18.58
C LEU A 580 -3.47 -12.97 17.86
N ARG A 581 -4.16 -13.19 16.75
CA ARG A 581 -4.94 -12.19 16.05
C ARG A 581 -6.42 -12.51 16.18
N ALA A 582 -7.21 -11.56 16.67
CA ALA A 582 -8.65 -11.72 16.83
C ALA A 582 -9.39 -10.52 16.24
N ALA A 583 -10.43 -10.80 15.49
CA ALA A 583 -11.37 -9.81 14.97
C ALA A 583 -12.76 -10.07 15.53
N ALA A 584 -13.43 -9.02 15.95
CA ALA A 584 -14.80 -9.10 16.42
C ALA A 584 -15.76 -9.36 15.26
N ARG A 585 -16.97 -9.79 15.58
CA ARG A 585 -18.08 -9.85 14.63
C ARG A 585 -18.37 -8.45 14.07
N GLN A 586 -18.61 -8.36 12.76
CA GLN A 586 -19.08 -7.14 12.12
C GLN A 586 -20.56 -7.24 11.77
N ASP A 587 -21.36 -6.48 12.51
CA ASP A 587 -22.82 -6.41 12.35
C ASP A 587 -23.30 -5.11 11.69
N ARG A 588 -22.45 -4.07 11.68
CA ARG A 588 -22.74 -2.79 11.03
C ARG A 588 -22.41 -2.88 9.55
N VAL A 589 -23.40 -3.21 8.75
CA VAL A 589 -23.26 -3.44 7.31
C VAL A 589 -24.30 -2.66 6.51
N ALA A 590 -23.93 -2.27 5.30
CA ALA A 590 -24.79 -1.65 4.31
C ALA A 590 -24.80 -2.50 3.05
N VAL A 591 -25.55 -3.63 3.09
CA VAL A 591 -25.61 -4.59 1.99
C VAL A 591 -25.99 -3.88 0.68
N GLY A 592 -25.27 -4.20 -0.40
CA GLY A 592 -25.43 -3.58 -1.71
C GLY A 592 -24.77 -2.21 -1.83
N GLN A 593 -24.01 -1.77 -0.83
CA GLN A 593 -23.20 -0.54 -0.90
C GLN A 593 -21.72 -0.86 -0.73
N GLY A 594 -20.86 -0.04 -1.33
CA GLY A 594 -19.41 -0.25 -1.28
C GLY A 594 -18.61 0.73 -2.11
N ASN A 595 -17.64 0.20 -2.84
CA ASN A 595 -16.74 0.94 -3.72
C ASN A 595 -16.47 0.12 -5.00
N VAL A 596 -15.59 0.58 -5.88
CA VAL A 596 -15.29 -0.11 -7.15
C VAL A 596 -14.79 -1.56 -6.98
N VAL A 597 -14.13 -1.88 -5.86
CA VAL A 597 -13.56 -3.23 -5.65
C VAL A 597 -14.58 -4.18 -5.09
N GLY A 598 -15.39 -3.75 -4.12
CA GLY A 598 -16.31 -4.63 -3.43
C GLY A 598 -17.45 -3.91 -2.72
N GLN A 599 -18.35 -4.68 -2.15
CA GLN A 599 -19.54 -4.22 -1.46
C GLN A 599 -19.76 -5.03 -0.18
N ASP A 600 -20.54 -4.49 0.74
CA ASP A 600 -21.03 -5.28 1.86
C ASP A 600 -22.01 -6.35 1.36
N ILE A 601 -21.70 -7.62 1.66
CA ILE A 601 -22.52 -8.78 1.29
C ILE A 601 -23.23 -9.41 2.50
N GLY A 602 -23.17 -8.76 3.67
CA GLY A 602 -23.79 -9.20 4.90
C GLY A 602 -22.83 -9.15 6.10
N ARG A 603 -23.35 -9.55 7.25
CA ARG A 603 -22.59 -9.66 8.50
C ARG A 603 -21.44 -10.66 8.36
N ASN A 604 -20.38 -10.47 9.15
CA ASN A 604 -19.28 -11.42 9.21
C ASN A 604 -19.04 -11.88 10.65
N PRO A 605 -18.94 -13.18 10.93
CA PRO A 605 -18.59 -13.67 12.26
C PRO A 605 -17.17 -13.22 12.64
N GLY A 606 -16.91 -13.06 13.94
CA GLY A 606 -15.57 -12.86 14.45
C GLY A 606 -14.72 -14.13 14.32
N PHE A 607 -13.40 -13.94 14.39
CA PHE A 607 -12.45 -15.05 14.38
C PHE A 607 -11.29 -14.80 15.35
N ALA A 608 -10.58 -15.85 15.68
CA ALA A 608 -9.29 -15.79 16.37
C ALA A 608 -8.36 -16.82 15.75
N VAL A 609 -7.15 -16.41 15.40
CA VAL A 609 -6.11 -17.24 14.81
C VAL A 609 -4.80 -17.08 15.56
N PHE A 610 -4.09 -18.19 15.72
CA PHE A 610 -2.84 -18.25 16.43
C PHE A 610 -1.71 -18.65 15.48
N SER A 611 -0.58 -17.94 15.58
CA SER A 611 0.62 -18.20 14.79
C SER A 611 1.82 -18.33 15.72
N PHE A 612 2.79 -19.16 15.34
CA PHE A 612 4.01 -19.39 16.08
C PHE A 612 5.22 -19.38 15.15
N ASN A 613 6.34 -18.83 15.61
CA ASN A 613 7.59 -18.83 14.85
C ASN A 613 8.81 -19.04 15.77
N GLY A 614 9.92 -19.43 15.16
CA GLY A 614 11.22 -19.51 15.79
C GLY A 614 12.33 -19.24 14.79
N GLY A 615 13.47 -18.80 15.28
CA GLY A 615 14.63 -18.51 14.44
C GLY A 615 15.93 -18.79 15.17
N TYR A 616 16.96 -19.05 14.38
CA TYR A 616 18.32 -19.23 14.83
C TYR A 616 19.30 -18.43 13.97
N ARG A 617 20.10 -17.61 14.61
CA ARG A 617 21.19 -16.85 13.97
C ARG A 617 22.50 -17.63 14.15
N PHE A 618 23.01 -18.16 13.05
CA PHE A 618 24.30 -18.88 13.03
C PHE A 618 25.47 -17.91 13.26
N ASN A 619 25.39 -16.77 12.62
CA ASN A 619 26.32 -15.66 12.74
C ASN A 619 25.65 -14.39 12.20
N ASP A 620 26.38 -13.25 12.12
CA ASP A 620 25.85 -11.97 11.67
C ASP A 620 25.44 -11.97 10.18
N ARG A 621 25.80 -13.02 9.42
CA ARG A 621 25.55 -13.14 7.98
C ARG A 621 24.49 -14.19 7.62
N LEU A 622 24.13 -15.07 8.54
CA LEU A 622 23.23 -16.20 8.27
C LEU A 622 22.22 -16.39 9.39
N ARG A 623 20.94 -16.32 9.02
CA ARG A 623 19.81 -16.61 9.90
C ARG A 623 18.83 -17.55 9.20
N VAL A 624 18.29 -18.50 9.98
CA VAL A 624 17.17 -19.35 9.57
C VAL A 624 16.00 -19.06 10.48
N SER A 625 14.81 -18.91 9.93
CA SER A 625 13.56 -18.79 10.67
C SER A 625 12.49 -19.67 10.06
N ALA A 626 11.59 -20.17 10.90
CA ALA A 626 10.47 -21.00 10.49
C ALA A 626 9.24 -20.65 11.32
N GLY A 627 8.07 -20.94 10.81
CA GLY A 627 6.84 -20.72 11.54
C GLY A 627 5.63 -21.40 10.94
N ILE A 628 4.53 -21.27 11.65
CA ILE A 628 3.22 -21.76 11.25
C ILE A 628 2.21 -20.66 11.51
N ASP A 629 1.52 -20.23 10.47
CA ASP A 629 0.38 -19.32 10.55
C ASP A 629 -0.92 -20.12 10.60
N ASN A 630 -1.94 -19.58 11.30
CA ASN A 630 -3.20 -20.26 11.55
C ASN A 630 -3.00 -21.70 12.08
N LEU A 631 -2.24 -21.84 13.18
CA LEU A 631 -1.80 -23.12 13.74
C LEU A 631 -2.93 -24.15 13.93
N PHE A 632 -4.12 -23.68 14.31
CA PHE A 632 -5.28 -24.54 14.60
C PHE A 632 -6.19 -24.79 13.38
N ASP A 633 -5.74 -24.39 12.19
CA ASP A 633 -6.47 -24.59 10.94
C ASP A 633 -7.88 -24.00 10.96
N ARG A 634 -8.02 -22.81 11.56
CA ARG A 634 -9.31 -22.15 11.68
C ARG A 634 -9.81 -21.71 10.31
N ASN A 635 -11.03 -22.15 9.95
CA ASN A 635 -11.71 -21.61 8.78
C ASN A 635 -12.33 -20.24 9.12
N TYR A 636 -11.96 -19.19 8.37
CA TYR A 636 -12.45 -17.84 8.58
C TYR A 636 -12.31 -16.97 7.32
N SER A 637 -13.13 -15.94 7.25
CA SER A 637 -12.98 -14.87 6.24
C SER A 637 -12.84 -13.52 6.92
N GLU A 638 -12.10 -12.62 6.30
CA GLU A 638 -12.10 -11.22 6.70
C GLU A 638 -13.35 -10.51 6.20
N HIS A 639 -13.81 -9.48 6.93
CA HIS A 639 -15.06 -8.78 6.58
C HIS A 639 -15.01 -8.14 5.18
N LEU A 640 -13.83 -7.66 4.78
CA LEU A 640 -13.63 -6.96 3.51
C LEU A 640 -13.33 -7.90 2.33
N ASN A 641 -13.20 -9.20 2.53
CA ASN A 641 -12.99 -10.13 1.44
C ASN A 641 -14.17 -10.13 0.48
N LEU A 642 -13.91 -10.24 -0.82
CA LEU A 642 -14.93 -10.34 -1.83
C LEU A 642 -15.73 -11.64 -1.69
N ALA A 643 -16.93 -11.67 -2.27
CA ALA A 643 -17.64 -12.89 -2.53
C ALA A 643 -16.86 -13.73 -3.56
N GLY A 644 -16.87 -15.04 -3.38
CA GLY A 644 -16.36 -15.96 -4.39
C GLY A 644 -17.21 -15.94 -5.66
N SER A 645 -16.56 -16.09 -6.81
CA SER A 645 -17.22 -16.13 -8.12
C SER A 645 -17.91 -17.47 -8.36
N ALA A 646 -19.11 -17.43 -8.95
CA ALA A 646 -19.81 -18.62 -9.41
C ALA A 646 -19.01 -19.42 -10.46
N ASP A 647 -18.08 -18.79 -11.15
CA ASP A 647 -17.15 -19.45 -12.09
C ASP A 647 -16.30 -20.53 -11.42
N PHE A 648 -16.08 -20.42 -10.11
CA PHE A 648 -15.36 -21.38 -9.29
C PHE A 648 -16.25 -22.22 -8.37
N GLY A 649 -17.56 -22.26 -8.65
CA GLY A 649 -18.51 -23.07 -7.89
C GLY A 649 -18.98 -22.45 -6.58
N TYR A 650 -18.68 -21.17 -6.31
CA TYR A 650 -19.28 -20.47 -5.19
C TYR A 650 -20.80 -20.27 -5.42
N PRO A 651 -21.61 -20.26 -4.35
CA PRO A 651 -23.06 -20.14 -4.49
C PRO A 651 -23.48 -18.75 -5.02
N ALA A 652 -24.66 -18.69 -5.64
CA ALA A 652 -25.24 -17.43 -6.11
C ALA A 652 -25.57 -16.46 -4.95
N ASP A 653 -25.92 -16.99 -3.77
CA ASP A 653 -25.99 -16.20 -2.54
C ASP A 653 -24.54 -15.89 -2.10
N PRO A 654 -24.14 -14.61 -2.02
CA PRO A 654 -22.74 -14.27 -1.92
C PRO A 654 -22.10 -14.77 -0.62
N VAL A 655 -21.05 -15.57 -0.74
CA VAL A 655 -20.22 -16.05 0.37
C VAL A 655 -18.81 -15.49 0.20
N ARG A 656 -18.23 -14.92 1.28
CA ARG A 656 -16.86 -14.40 1.26
C ARG A 656 -15.85 -15.52 1.00
N ILE A 657 -14.81 -15.19 0.25
CA ILE A 657 -13.64 -16.07 0.18
C ILE A 657 -12.98 -16.17 1.55
N ASN A 658 -12.64 -17.40 1.94
CA ASN A 658 -11.95 -17.65 3.19
C ASN A 658 -10.45 -17.33 3.07
N GLU A 659 -9.81 -17.09 4.21
CA GLU A 659 -8.36 -16.94 4.33
C GLU A 659 -7.67 -18.31 4.30
N PRO A 660 -6.34 -18.37 4.05
CA PRO A 660 -5.59 -19.62 4.05
C PRO A 660 -5.75 -20.40 5.36
N GLY A 661 -5.87 -21.72 5.25
CA GLY A 661 -5.75 -22.65 6.34
C GLY A 661 -4.35 -22.62 6.96
N ARG A 662 -4.00 -23.65 7.74
CA ARG A 662 -2.68 -23.75 8.38
C ARG A 662 -1.54 -23.71 7.37
N SER A 663 -0.64 -22.74 7.53
CA SER A 663 0.44 -22.44 6.59
C SER A 663 1.79 -22.47 7.28
N ALA A 664 2.58 -23.51 7.03
CA ALA A 664 3.98 -23.59 7.49
C ALA A 664 4.91 -22.88 6.51
N TRP A 665 6.01 -22.31 7.01
CA TRP A 665 7.02 -21.65 6.21
C TRP A 665 8.42 -21.78 6.82
N LEU A 666 9.43 -21.68 5.96
CA LEU A 666 10.86 -21.65 6.30
C LEU A 666 11.51 -20.49 5.53
N LYS A 667 12.32 -19.68 6.20
CA LYS A 667 13.04 -18.57 5.60
C LYS A 667 14.52 -18.61 5.94
N LEU A 668 15.35 -18.38 4.94
CA LEU A 668 16.78 -18.18 5.05
C LEU A 668 17.10 -16.71 4.71
N ASP A 669 17.80 -16.01 5.60
CA ASP A 669 18.31 -14.65 5.35
C ASP A 669 19.85 -14.68 5.31
N LEU A 670 20.40 -14.00 4.31
CA LEU A 670 21.84 -13.87 4.07
C LEU A 670 22.25 -12.41 3.97
N ALA A 671 23.39 -12.05 4.56
CA ALA A 671 24.01 -10.72 4.43
C ALA A 671 25.53 -10.87 4.30
N TYR A 672 26.15 -10.04 3.41
CA TYR A 672 27.59 -10.04 3.16
C TYR A 672 28.09 -8.61 2.98
#